data_832a1ad8ba9563d6f064d1d269afee80
#
_entry.id   832a1ad8ba9563d6f064d1d269afee80
#
_cell.length_a   1.000
_cell.length_b   1.000
_cell.length_c   1.000
_cell.angle_alpha   90.00
_cell.angle_beta   90.00
_cell.angle_gamma   90.00
#
_symmetry.space_group_name_H-M   'P 1'
#
loop_
_entity.id
_entity.type
_entity.pdbx_description
1 polymer ?
#
loop_
_entity_poly.entity_id
_entity_poly.type
_entity_poly.pdbx_seq_one_letter_code
_entity_poly.pdbx_strand_id
1 'polypeptide(L)'
;MRVALLSVFLLVPAVAVAATESLDAIEARLDAAEAVRAAKRLQHAYGHYLEAGRWADVAALFTANASVEFPDGRAQGTAGIRELFMKRAGRNAPGLASGQLNVHLQLQPIVDVRPDGGTVLGTWHEFWMTGQYGKSAASGGGVYENEYRRENGVWRISRMRYFMQYEGDYDTFGHKAPPSWNIPYHYEAKHVGASVPGNLAVVPQKSCAIQSGADVRRVECASVEAERRAQAAARIVRMQDETDVQNLQHAFGYYLDRKLYEDAAELFAANGEMKFGAAAAARGGTAIKASLAKLFGPAPLQRGELFDHLLMGTVVSIDADGRHARARSTQLGQLGRMGEYANWELGVFENRFVKEGGKWKLQAVHFAPTMLTDFDLGWARDWRPRAGTLPMTVHFALPRDDSPPRGWVVRRSGAAPAATRSAPDLAQLDLALRRVIAVDAVENLNSNYGYTIDESDWDGMADAYSVTVGAKELTGVGVYVGRERIRKALKLRGPNGGRSPTTYTIHQLTQPVTTVSADGMSARQRLRLFQDGGAANGSSGSWIGGIYEETAVYEEGEWKLATQDLHHLFNASYRNGWARVGGVTKLKSQGDRAAPAPAAAPRAAAAAPPAAPAGRDVPGGGLTQGIGGMRSFDPKEFPPDRQIRARQYAFPDIVEVGFHYVNPVSGRAPAVLVNP
;
A
#
# COMPACT_ATOMS: atom_id res chain seq x y z
N MET A 1 -56.91 -40.29 -21.21
CA MET A 1 -55.98 -39.26 -20.74
C MET A 1 -54.69 -39.92 -20.31
N ARG A 2 -53.67 -39.84 -21.15
CA ARG A 2 -52.31 -40.37 -20.84
C ARG A 2 -51.48 -39.16 -20.35
N VAL A 3 -51.00 -39.22 -19.12
CA VAL A 3 -50.10 -38.22 -18.55
C VAL A 3 -48.68 -38.62 -18.93
N ALA A 4 -48.02 -37.80 -19.72
CA ALA A 4 -46.59 -37.94 -20.04
C ALA A 4 -45.76 -37.30 -18.95
N LEU A 5 -44.96 -38.11 -18.24
CA LEU A 5 -43.91 -37.62 -17.36
C LEU A 5 -42.73 -37.11 -18.19
N LEU A 6 -42.47 -35.80 -18.09
CA LEU A 6 -41.24 -35.21 -18.63
C LEU A 6 -40.12 -35.34 -17.58
N SER A 7 -39.18 -36.23 -17.85
CA SER A 7 -37.96 -36.34 -17.04
C SER A 7 -36.99 -35.22 -17.43
N VAL A 8 -36.81 -34.22 -16.52
CA VAL A 8 -35.78 -33.20 -16.68
C VAL A 8 -34.45 -33.78 -16.20
N PHE A 9 -33.57 -34.07 -17.14
CA PHE A 9 -32.18 -34.37 -16.83
C PHE A 9 -31.46 -33.09 -16.45
N LEU A 10 -31.17 -32.89 -15.15
CA LEU A 10 -30.22 -31.91 -14.68
C LEU A 10 -28.82 -32.34 -15.12
N LEU A 11 -28.27 -31.68 -16.14
CA LEU A 11 -26.84 -31.73 -16.42
C LEU A 11 -26.10 -31.05 -15.28
N VAL A 12 -25.55 -31.84 -14.37
CA VAL A 12 -24.52 -31.41 -13.42
C VAL A 12 -23.25 -31.18 -14.25
N PRO A 13 -22.70 -29.98 -14.34
CA PRO A 13 -21.43 -29.79 -15.02
C PRO A 13 -20.38 -30.65 -14.29
N ALA A 14 -19.70 -31.54 -15.02
CA ALA A 14 -18.56 -32.27 -14.53
C ALA A 14 -17.50 -31.23 -14.13
N VAL A 15 -17.25 -31.10 -12.84
CA VAL A 15 -16.09 -30.37 -12.32
C VAL A 15 -14.88 -31.14 -12.83
N ALA A 16 -14.21 -30.58 -13.83
CA ALA A 16 -12.92 -31.10 -14.28
C ALA A 16 -11.99 -31.05 -13.05
N VAL A 17 -11.64 -32.22 -12.52
CA VAL A 17 -10.59 -32.34 -11.52
C VAL A 17 -9.32 -31.87 -12.22
N ALA A 18 -8.86 -30.65 -11.91
CA ALA A 18 -7.61 -30.14 -12.40
C ALA A 18 -6.51 -31.17 -12.04
N ALA A 19 -5.71 -31.57 -13.02
CA ALA A 19 -4.58 -32.45 -12.77
C ALA A 19 -3.71 -31.86 -11.69
N THR A 20 -3.39 -32.63 -10.64
CA THR A 20 -2.53 -32.17 -9.54
C THR A 20 -1.19 -31.72 -10.13
N GLU A 21 -0.81 -30.45 -9.88
CA GLU A 21 0.47 -29.90 -10.34
C GLU A 21 1.65 -30.71 -9.80
N SER A 22 2.71 -30.82 -10.58
CA SER A 22 3.95 -31.48 -10.13
C SER A 22 4.65 -30.62 -9.06
N LEU A 23 5.43 -31.27 -8.18
CA LEU A 23 6.24 -30.55 -7.19
C LEU A 23 7.19 -29.52 -7.84
N ASP A 24 7.77 -29.84 -9.00
CA ASP A 24 8.64 -28.93 -9.74
C ASP A 24 7.88 -27.66 -10.20
N ALA A 25 6.61 -27.78 -10.57
CA ALA A 25 5.76 -26.64 -10.93
C ALA A 25 5.42 -25.79 -9.71
N ILE A 26 5.07 -26.43 -8.61
CA ILE A 26 4.81 -25.74 -7.32
C ILE A 26 6.06 -24.96 -6.85
N GLU A 27 7.24 -25.59 -6.87
CA GLU A 27 8.49 -24.93 -6.51
C GLU A 27 8.84 -23.77 -7.46
N ALA A 28 8.60 -23.91 -8.77
CA ALA A 28 8.83 -22.83 -9.72
C ALA A 28 7.93 -21.61 -9.45
N ARG A 29 6.65 -21.84 -9.17
CA ARG A 29 5.71 -20.77 -8.80
C ARG A 29 6.07 -20.13 -7.44
N LEU A 30 6.56 -20.93 -6.50
CA LEU A 30 7.03 -20.43 -5.21
C LEU A 30 8.27 -19.55 -5.37
N ASP A 31 9.27 -19.96 -6.19
CA ASP A 31 10.43 -19.14 -6.53
C ASP A 31 10.02 -17.80 -7.16
N ALA A 32 9.03 -17.82 -8.05
CA ALA A 32 8.49 -16.64 -8.70
C ALA A 32 7.76 -15.72 -7.71
N ALA A 33 6.96 -16.26 -6.80
CA ALA A 33 6.27 -15.49 -5.78
C ALA A 33 7.25 -14.81 -4.79
N GLU A 34 8.31 -15.51 -4.38
CA GLU A 34 9.37 -14.93 -3.57
C GLU A 34 10.14 -13.82 -4.32
N ALA A 35 10.33 -13.96 -5.63
CA ALA A 35 10.96 -12.95 -6.46
C ALA A 35 10.13 -11.65 -6.54
N VAL A 36 8.80 -11.74 -6.64
CA VAL A 36 7.88 -10.58 -6.54
C VAL A 36 8.10 -9.84 -5.22
N ARG A 37 8.13 -10.55 -4.09
CA ARG A 37 8.34 -9.94 -2.77
C ARG A 37 9.73 -9.37 -2.59
N ALA A 38 10.74 -10.01 -3.18
CA ALA A 38 12.10 -9.49 -3.20
C ALA A 38 12.19 -8.15 -3.94
N ALA A 39 11.53 -8.02 -5.11
CA ALA A 39 11.45 -6.77 -5.85
C ALA A 39 10.72 -5.66 -5.06
N LYS A 40 9.59 -5.98 -4.42
CA LYS A 40 8.87 -5.04 -3.54
C LYS A 40 9.76 -4.55 -2.40
N ARG A 41 10.48 -5.45 -1.74
CA ARG A 41 11.41 -5.10 -0.66
C ARG A 41 12.54 -4.19 -1.14
N LEU A 42 13.11 -4.45 -2.32
CA LEU A 42 14.16 -3.60 -2.90
C LEU A 42 13.65 -2.18 -3.17
N GLN A 43 12.46 -2.05 -3.74
CA GLN A 43 11.90 -0.74 -4.04
C GLN A 43 11.59 0.06 -2.79
N HIS A 44 11.00 -0.55 -1.77
CA HIS A 44 10.77 0.13 -0.50
C HIS A 44 12.09 0.49 0.21
N ALA A 45 13.09 -0.39 0.19
CA ALA A 45 14.41 -0.09 0.73
C ALA A 45 15.09 1.08 0.01
N TYR A 46 14.91 1.18 -1.31
CA TYR A 46 15.38 2.31 -2.12
C TYR A 46 14.80 3.64 -1.59
N GLY A 47 13.49 3.73 -1.38
CA GLY A 47 12.85 4.92 -0.81
C GLY A 47 13.42 5.28 0.57
N HIS A 48 13.52 4.32 1.47
CA HIS A 48 14.08 4.53 2.82
C HIS A 48 15.55 4.97 2.82
N TYR A 49 16.38 4.43 1.91
CA TYR A 49 17.78 4.86 1.81
C TYR A 49 17.91 6.26 1.22
N LEU A 50 17.05 6.64 0.25
CA LEU A 50 16.98 8.02 -0.25
C LEU A 50 16.59 8.99 0.86
N GLU A 51 15.54 8.67 1.63
CA GLU A 51 15.06 9.47 2.76
C GLU A 51 16.16 9.70 3.80
N ALA A 52 17.03 8.72 4.00
CA ALA A 52 18.14 8.79 4.96
C ALA A 52 19.43 9.36 4.36
N GLY A 53 19.50 9.69 3.07
CA GLY A 53 20.70 10.18 2.40
C GLY A 53 21.81 9.13 2.29
N ARG A 54 21.48 7.84 2.26
CA ARG A 54 22.44 6.72 2.27
C ARG A 54 22.81 6.30 0.86
N TRP A 55 23.49 7.16 0.13
CA TRP A 55 23.80 6.97 -1.31
C TRP A 55 24.56 5.71 -1.64
N ALA A 56 25.46 5.26 -0.76
CA ALA A 56 26.19 4.01 -0.93
C ALA A 56 25.26 2.79 -0.83
N ASP A 57 24.30 2.81 0.11
CA ASP A 57 23.32 1.75 0.27
C ASP A 57 22.30 1.77 -0.87
N VAL A 58 21.89 2.97 -1.36
CA VAL A 58 21.10 3.08 -2.59
C VAL A 58 21.82 2.38 -3.74
N ALA A 59 23.08 2.70 -4.00
CA ALA A 59 23.85 2.08 -5.08
C ALA A 59 24.02 0.57 -4.91
N ALA A 60 24.11 0.08 -3.68
CA ALA A 60 24.22 -1.34 -3.37
C ALA A 60 22.95 -2.16 -3.71
N LEU A 61 21.82 -1.51 -3.90
CA LEU A 61 20.57 -2.17 -4.37
C LEU A 61 20.65 -2.57 -5.85
N PHE A 62 21.59 -2.04 -6.61
CA PHE A 62 21.68 -2.21 -8.05
C PHE A 62 22.70 -3.30 -8.44
N THR A 63 22.48 -3.92 -9.62
CA THR A 63 23.47 -4.83 -10.22
C THR A 63 24.72 -4.05 -10.63
N ALA A 64 25.84 -4.75 -10.79
CA ALA A 64 27.12 -4.13 -11.16
C ALA A 64 27.03 -3.28 -12.44
N ASN A 65 26.22 -3.74 -13.41
CA ASN A 65 26.03 -3.08 -14.71
C ASN A 65 24.66 -2.39 -14.85
N ALA A 66 23.99 -2.08 -13.75
CA ALA A 66 22.67 -1.46 -13.78
C ALA A 66 22.68 -0.11 -14.48
N SER A 67 21.52 0.24 -15.07
CA SER A 67 21.27 1.56 -15.65
C SER A 67 20.17 2.29 -14.91
N VAL A 68 20.34 3.59 -14.73
CA VAL A 68 19.33 4.49 -14.13
C VAL A 68 19.11 5.67 -15.07
N GLU A 69 17.84 6.02 -15.29
CA GLU A 69 17.42 7.11 -16.14
C GLU A 69 16.36 7.98 -15.45
N PHE A 70 16.66 9.26 -15.26
CA PHE A 70 15.76 10.31 -14.82
C PHE A 70 15.66 11.39 -15.91
N PRO A 71 14.62 12.25 -15.90
CA PRO A 71 14.51 13.34 -16.86
C PRO A 71 15.73 14.25 -16.91
N ASP A 72 16.44 14.42 -15.80
CA ASP A 72 17.58 15.33 -15.59
C ASP A 72 18.93 14.61 -15.49
N GLY A 73 19.01 13.31 -15.72
CA GLY A 73 20.28 12.59 -15.66
C GLY A 73 20.21 11.07 -15.81
N ARG A 74 21.31 10.51 -16.25
CA ARG A 74 21.50 9.08 -16.45
C ARG A 74 22.76 8.61 -15.76
N ALA A 75 22.78 7.35 -15.31
CA ALA A 75 23.96 6.72 -14.76
C ALA A 75 24.02 5.23 -15.13
N GLN A 76 25.23 4.70 -15.15
CA GLN A 76 25.47 3.28 -15.35
C GLN A 76 26.49 2.77 -14.33
N GLY A 77 26.24 1.55 -13.84
CA GLY A 77 27.05 0.91 -12.80
C GLY A 77 26.89 1.56 -11.43
N THR A 78 27.28 0.82 -10.39
CA THR A 78 27.04 1.23 -8.99
C THR A 78 27.76 2.53 -8.62
N ALA A 79 28.96 2.79 -9.15
CA ALA A 79 29.70 4.02 -8.89
C ALA A 79 29.01 5.24 -9.49
N GLY A 80 28.62 5.18 -10.78
CA GLY A 80 27.91 6.27 -11.46
C GLY A 80 26.52 6.53 -10.85
N ILE A 81 25.81 5.48 -10.42
CA ILE A 81 24.52 5.59 -9.74
C ILE A 81 24.69 6.30 -8.39
N ARG A 82 25.70 5.95 -7.60
CA ARG A 82 25.99 6.65 -6.34
C ARG A 82 26.27 8.14 -6.57
N GLU A 83 27.09 8.47 -7.58
CA GLU A 83 27.39 9.86 -7.93
C GLU A 83 26.14 10.63 -8.37
N LEU A 84 25.29 10.03 -9.20
CA LEU A 84 24.02 10.62 -9.63
C LEU A 84 23.16 11.02 -8.43
N PHE A 85 22.96 10.14 -7.46
CA PHE A 85 22.14 10.43 -6.28
C PHE A 85 22.81 11.45 -5.35
N MET A 86 24.13 11.40 -5.17
CA MET A 86 24.85 12.44 -4.44
C MET A 86 24.65 13.83 -5.07
N LYS A 87 24.67 13.91 -6.38
CA LYS A 87 24.46 15.18 -7.10
C LYS A 87 23.03 15.67 -6.99
N ARG A 88 22.05 14.80 -7.25
CA ARG A 88 20.62 15.15 -7.27
C ARG A 88 20.08 15.55 -5.91
N ALA A 89 20.26 14.70 -4.91
CA ALA A 89 19.65 14.84 -3.59
C ALA A 89 20.66 15.25 -2.52
N GLY A 90 21.88 14.75 -2.58
CA GLY A 90 22.95 14.99 -1.60
C GLY A 90 23.70 16.32 -1.78
N ARG A 91 23.45 17.08 -2.83
CA ARG A 91 24.20 18.31 -3.13
C ARG A 91 25.72 18.09 -3.12
N ASN A 92 26.15 16.94 -3.65
CA ASN A 92 27.53 16.44 -3.63
C ASN A 92 28.09 16.10 -2.23
N ALA A 93 27.22 15.97 -1.21
CA ALA A 93 27.62 15.55 0.13
C ALA A 93 27.33 14.05 0.38
N PRO A 94 28.06 13.40 1.30
CA PRO A 94 27.87 11.97 1.61
C PRO A 94 26.61 11.66 2.43
N GLY A 95 25.70 12.61 2.63
CA GLY A 95 24.46 12.48 3.36
C GLY A 95 23.56 13.69 3.15
N LEU A 96 22.49 13.81 3.95
CA LEU A 96 21.65 15.00 3.94
C LEU A 96 22.26 16.12 4.78
N ALA A 97 22.09 17.36 4.32
CA ALA A 97 22.44 18.53 5.10
C ALA A 97 21.46 18.72 6.28
N SER A 98 21.90 19.40 7.34
CA SER A 98 21.02 19.77 8.45
C SER A 98 19.83 20.61 7.93
N GLY A 99 18.60 20.25 8.34
CA GLY A 99 17.38 20.89 7.87
C GLY A 99 17.00 20.56 6.42
N GLN A 100 17.60 19.53 5.81
CA GLN A 100 17.20 19.02 4.50
C GLN A 100 16.17 17.93 4.65
N LEU A 101 15.04 18.04 3.94
CA LEU A 101 14.03 17.00 3.73
C LEU A 101 14.28 16.33 2.38
N ASN A 102 14.20 15.00 2.34
CA ASN A 102 14.35 14.20 1.11
C ASN A 102 13.53 12.91 1.23
N VAL A 103 12.21 13.02 1.14
CA VAL A 103 11.27 11.92 1.29
C VAL A 103 10.85 11.42 -0.09
N HIS A 104 10.91 10.11 -0.29
CA HIS A 104 10.59 9.44 -1.55
C HIS A 104 9.75 8.19 -1.26
N LEU A 105 8.43 8.34 -1.27
CA LEU A 105 7.48 7.29 -0.93
C LEU A 105 7.17 6.45 -2.16
N GLN A 106 7.42 5.15 -2.08
CA GLN A 106 7.17 4.20 -3.15
C GLN A 106 5.83 3.52 -2.94
N LEU A 107 4.91 3.67 -3.85
CA LEU A 107 3.49 3.37 -3.71
C LEU A 107 2.97 2.55 -4.88
N GLN A 108 1.82 1.89 -4.70
CA GLN A 108 0.99 1.36 -5.78
C GLN A 108 1.76 0.44 -6.74
N PRO A 109 2.33 -0.68 -6.23
CA PRO A 109 3.10 -1.60 -7.05
C PRO A 109 2.24 -2.36 -8.07
N ILE A 110 2.76 -2.52 -9.29
CA ILE A 110 2.42 -3.63 -10.18
C ILE A 110 3.70 -4.38 -10.43
N VAL A 111 3.81 -5.58 -9.89
CA VAL A 111 5.04 -6.37 -9.94
C VAL A 111 4.72 -7.76 -10.42
N ASP A 112 5.37 -8.19 -11.49
CA ASP A 112 5.21 -9.51 -12.06
C ASP A 112 6.54 -10.15 -12.46
N VAL A 113 6.51 -11.48 -12.57
CA VAL A 113 7.66 -12.28 -13.01
C VAL A 113 7.51 -12.62 -14.48
N ARG A 114 8.60 -12.51 -15.24
CA ARG A 114 8.62 -12.96 -16.62
C ARG A 114 8.61 -14.49 -16.69
N PRO A 115 8.13 -15.09 -17.80
CA PRO A 115 8.06 -16.54 -17.95
C PRO A 115 9.39 -17.28 -17.74
N ASP A 116 10.54 -16.59 -17.85
CA ASP A 116 11.88 -17.14 -17.58
C ASP A 116 12.15 -17.43 -16.09
N GLY A 117 11.31 -16.86 -15.19
CA GLY A 117 11.48 -16.96 -13.73
C GLY A 117 12.69 -16.21 -13.17
N GLY A 118 13.51 -15.60 -14.02
CA GLY A 118 14.76 -14.92 -13.64
C GLY A 118 14.70 -13.40 -13.69
N THR A 119 13.64 -12.86 -14.29
CA THR A 119 13.42 -11.42 -14.48
C THR A 119 12.10 -11.02 -13.83
N VAL A 120 12.13 -9.98 -13.02
CA VAL A 120 10.95 -9.34 -12.42
C VAL A 120 10.84 -7.93 -12.97
N LEU A 121 9.63 -7.52 -13.32
CA LEU A 121 9.33 -6.15 -13.71
C LEU A 121 8.44 -5.49 -12.66
N GLY A 122 8.55 -4.17 -12.53
CA GLY A 122 7.75 -3.44 -11.55
C GLY A 122 7.50 -2.00 -11.95
N THR A 123 6.22 -1.61 -11.91
CA THR A 123 5.74 -0.24 -12.00
C THR A 123 5.42 0.27 -10.61
N TRP A 124 5.81 1.52 -10.32
CA TRP A 124 5.58 2.14 -9.00
C TRP A 124 5.20 3.60 -9.15
N HIS A 125 4.20 4.07 -8.43
CA HIS A 125 4.07 5.48 -8.17
C HIS A 125 5.08 5.94 -7.12
N GLU A 126 5.54 7.18 -7.28
CA GLU A 126 6.27 7.91 -6.26
C GLU A 126 5.50 9.15 -5.86
N PHE A 127 5.44 9.42 -4.56
CA PHE A 127 5.21 10.74 -4.03
C PHE A 127 6.48 11.20 -3.31
N TRP A 128 6.96 12.39 -3.61
CA TRP A 128 8.15 12.93 -2.96
C TRP A 128 7.90 14.30 -2.33
N MET A 129 8.59 14.56 -1.22
CA MET A 129 8.66 15.83 -0.53
C MET A 129 10.12 16.16 -0.30
N THR A 130 10.58 17.29 -0.84
CA THR A 130 11.97 17.73 -0.69
C THR A 130 12.04 19.17 -0.24
N GLY A 131 13.16 19.59 0.31
CA GLY A 131 13.35 20.97 0.69
C GLY A 131 14.53 21.21 1.62
N GLN A 132 14.67 22.47 1.97
CA GLN A 132 15.68 22.95 2.92
C GLN A 132 15.05 23.99 3.83
N TYR A 133 15.08 23.73 5.13
CA TYR A 133 14.58 24.69 6.12
C TYR A 133 15.20 26.08 5.90
N GLY A 134 14.38 27.10 5.97
CA GLY A 134 14.74 28.48 5.69
C GLY A 134 14.90 28.85 4.22
N LYS A 135 14.68 27.90 3.27
CA LYS A 135 14.97 28.18 1.84
C LYS A 135 13.89 27.69 0.89
N SER A 136 13.48 26.42 0.95
CA SER A 136 12.62 25.82 -0.06
C SER A 136 11.82 24.64 0.48
N ALA A 137 10.65 24.44 -0.09
CA ALA A 137 9.83 23.25 0.06
C ALA A 137 9.20 22.94 -1.30
N ALA A 138 9.23 21.70 -1.72
CA ALA A 138 8.63 21.26 -2.97
C ALA A 138 8.10 19.82 -2.83
N SER A 139 7.08 19.48 -3.61
CA SER A 139 6.55 18.14 -3.71
C SER A 139 6.16 17.79 -5.13
N GLY A 140 6.01 16.50 -5.38
CA GLY A 140 5.65 16.02 -6.70
C GLY A 140 5.62 14.50 -6.73
N GLY A 141 5.54 13.96 -7.93
CA GLY A 141 5.51 12.52 -8.12
C GLY A 141 5.67 12.09 -9.57
N GLY A 142 5.78 10.80 -9.74
CA GLY A 142 5.94 10.18 -11.04
C GLY A 142 5.86 8.67 -10.96
N VAL A 143 6.25 8.02 -12.03
CA VAL A 143 6.21 6.57 -12.17
C VAL A 143 7.60 6.02 -12.42
N TYR A 144 7.97 4.98 -11.69
CA TYR A 144 9.11 4.13 -12.00
C TYR A 144 8.67 2.95 -12.86
N GLU A 145 9.49 2.62 -13.86
CA GLU A 145 9.49 1.38 -14.61
C GLU A 145 10.82 0.68 -14.40
N ASN A 146 10.82 -0.39 -13.63
CA ASN A 146 12.00 -1.05 -13.15
C ASN A 146 12.11 -2.49 -13.59
N GLU A 147 13.35 -2.97 -13.70
CA GLU A 147 13.68 -4.37 -13.90
C GLU A 147 14.57 -4.84 -12.76
N TYR A 148 14.26 -6.01 -12.24
CA TYR A 148 15.00 -6.67 -11.16
C TYR A 148 15.55 -7.99 -11.65
N ARG A 149 16.79 -8.29 -11.30
CA ARG A 149 17.46 -9.54 -11.64
C ARG A 149 18.22 -10.11 -10.47
N ARG A 150 18.47 -11.40 -10.53
CA ARG A 150 19.31 -12.07 -9.54
C ARG A 150 20.76 -12.00 -9.98
N GLU A 151 21.63 -11.43 -9.13
CA GLU A 151 23.07 -11.38 -9.31
C GLU A 151 23.73 -12.08 -8.12
N ASN A 152 24.46 -13.17 -8.36
CA ASN A 152 25.14 -13.98 -7.32
C ASN A 152 24.18 -14.42 -6.18
N GLY A 153 22.97 -14.87 -6.52
CA GLY A 153 21.97 -15.30 -5.55
C GLY A 153 21.26 -14.17 -4.79
N VAL A 154 21.50 -12.91 -5.15
CA VAL A 154 20.89 -11.73 -4.53
C VAL A 154 20.05 -10.98 -5.56
N TRP A 155 18.81 -10.68 -5.24
CA TRP A 155 17.97 -9.83 -6.06
C TRP A 155 18.45 -8.38 -6.02
N ARG A 156 18.52 -7.74 -7.19
CA ARG A 156 18.97 -6.34 -7.36
C ARG A 156 18.21 -5.67 -8.49
N ILE A 157 18.20 -4.34 -8.48
CA ILE A 157 17.66 -3.52 -9.55
C ILE A 157 18.65 -3.54 -10.71
N SER A 158 18.26 -4.03 -11.88
CA SER A 158 19.11 -4.06 -13.08
C SER A 158 18.86 -2.85 -13.99
N ARG A 159 17.65 -2.31 -13.97
CA ARG A 159 17.29 -1.09 -14.69
C ARG A 159 16.24 -0.31 -13.92
N MET A 160 16.37 1.00 -13.88
CA MET A 160 15.41 1.92 -13.30
C MET A 160 15.17 3.09 -14.26
N ARG A 161 13.91 3.37 -14.58
CA ARG A 161 13.52 4.55 -15.35
C ARG A 161 12.43 5.29 -14.61
N TYR A 162 12.55 6.61 -14.54
CA TYR A 162 11.60 7.48 -13.85
C TYR A 162 10.94 8.45 -14.82
N PHE A 163 9.63 8.53 -14.74
CA PHE A 163 8.78 9.41 -15.55
C PHE A 163 8.06 10.39 -14.62
N MET A 164 8.45 11.66 -14.66
CA MET A 164 7.82 12.73 -13.89
C MET A 164 6.40 12.95 -14.35
N GLN A 165 5.44 12.96 -13.43
CA GLN A 165 4.05 13.24 -13.72
C GLN A 165 3.60 14.62 -13.28
N TYR A 166 4.08 15.10 -12.12
CA TYR A 166 3.72 16.39 -11.57
C TYR A 166 4.76 16.87 -10.56
N GLU A 167 4.92 18.16 -10.43
CA GLU A 167 5.79 18.79 -9.43
C GLU A 167 5.44 20.25 -9.20
N GLY A 168 5.81 20.80 -8.06
CA GLY A 168 5.66 22.21 -7.74
C GLY A 168 6.28 22.61 -6.42
N ASP A 169 6.56 23.91 -6.30
CA ASP A 169 6.89 24.48 -5.02
C ASP A 169 5.69 24.44 -4.08
N TYR A 170 5.93 24.23 -2.80
CA TYR A 170 4.87 24.10 -1.81
C TYR A 170 3.98 25.35 -1.70
N ASP A 171 4.55 26.53 -1.97
CA ASP A 171 3.84 27.81 -1.91
C ASP A 171 2.92 28.07 -3.11
N THR A 172 2.88 27.18 -4.09
CA THR A 172 1.97 27.27 -5.24
C THR A 172 0.60 26.68 -4.90
N PHE A 173 -0.41 27.04 -5.71
CA PHE A 173 -1.79 26.58 -5.50
C PHE A 173 -2.09 25.20 -6.10
N GLY A 174 -1.11 24.57 -6.71
CA GLY A 174 -1.18 23.26 -7.34
C GLY A 174 0.16 22.90 -7.95
N HIS A 175 0.31 21.66 -8.35
CA HIS A 175 1.47 21.19 -9.09
C HIS A 175 1.32 21.43 -10.60
N LYS A 176 2.44 21.58 -11.27
CA LYS A 176 2.49 21.57 -12.74
C LYS A 176 2.62 20.14 -13.22
N ALA A 177 1.91 19.82 -14.29
CA ALA A 177 1.98 18.54 -14.96
C ALA A 177 2.21 18.74 -16.47
N PRO A 178 3.05 17.91 -17.12
CA PRO A 178 3.23 17.99 -18.57
C PRO A 178 1.90 17.62 -19.27
N PRO A 179 1.70 18.04 -20.53
CA PRO A 179 0.43 17.83 -21.24
C PRO A 179 0.10 16.36 -21.47
N SER A 180 1.08 15.48 -21.46
CA SER A 180 0.92 14.02 -21.59
C SER A 180 2.00 13.27 -20.82
N TRP A 181 1.71 12.01 -20.46
CA TRP A 181 2.66 11.08 -19.86
C TRP A 181 2.89 9.93 -20.82
N ASN A 182 4.10 9.80 -21.33
CA ASN A 182 4.46 8.70 -22.23
C ASN A 182 5.17 7.61 -21.39
N ILE A 183 4.43 6.92 -20.55
CA ILE A 183 4.95 5.88 -19.67
C ILE A 183 4.82 4.53 -20.39
N PRO A 184 5.93 3.85 -20.69
CA PRO A 184 5.89 2.54 -21.34
C PRO A 184 5.69 1.44 -20.31
N TYR A 185 4.47 1.29 -19.82
CA TYR A 185 4.11 0.25 -18.86
C TYR A 185 4.52 -1.14 -19.35
N HIS A 186 5.07 -1.94 -18.44
CA HIS A 186 5.53 -3.29 -18.77
C HIS A 186 4.41 -4.32 -18.79
N TYR A 187 3.21 -3.97 -18.32
CA TYR A 187 2.06 -4.85 -18.16
C TYR A 187 0.90 -4.48 -19.08
N GLU A 188 -0.03 -5.41 -19.26
CA GLU A 188 -1.32 -5.17 -19.89
C GLU A 188 -2.41 -5.21 -18.82
N ALA A 189 -3.26 -4.17 -18.75
CA ALA A 189 -4.27 -4.01 -17.72
C ALA A 189 -5.21 -5.23 -17.55
N LYS A 190 -5.50 -5.94 -18.63
CA LYS A 190 -6.34 -7.16 -18.61
C LYS A 190 -5.71 -8.34 -17.86
N HIS A 191 -4.37 -8.38 -17.71
CA HIS A 191 -3.61 -9.49 -17.14
C HIS A 191 -2.91 -9.19 -15.81
N VAL A 192 -3.14 -8.02 -15.22
CA VAL A 192 -2.47 -7.60 -13.97
C VAL A 192 -2.80 -8.46 -12.76
N GLY A 193 -3.92 -9.18 -12.79
CA GLY A 193 -4.31 -10.12 -11.74
C GLY A 193 -3.50 -11.42 -11.70
N ALA A 194 -2.36 -11.49 -12.40
CA ALA A 194 -1.47 -12.65 -12.45
C ALA A 194 -0.03 -12.22 -12.15
N SER A 195 0.32 -12.01 -10.86
CA SER A 195 1.69 -11.66 -10.44
C SER A 195 2.73 -12.75 -10.76
N VAL A 196 2.29 -13.99 -10.85
CA VAL A 196 3.06 -15.16 -11.33
C VAL A 196 2.40 -15.67 -12.60
N PRO A 197 3.11 -15.72 -13.74
CA PRO A 197 2.50 -16.07 -15.02
C PRO A 197 2.15 -17.55 -15.11
N GLY A 198 1.01 -17.87 -15.74
CA GLY A 198 0.56 -19.24 -15.94
C GLY A 198 1.45 -20.08 -16.88
N ASN A 199 2.26 -19.42 -17.72
CA ASN A 199 3.20 -20.03 -18.65
C ASN A 199 4.65 -20.02 -18.14
N LEU A 200 4.84 -20.00 -16.82
CA LEU A 200 6.16 -20.04 -16.20
C LEU A 200 6.95 -21.28 -16.65
N ALA A 201 8.21 -21.08 -17.01
CA ALA A 201 9.07 -22.17 -17.43
C ALA A 201 9.38 -23.12 -16.27
N VAL A 202 8.95 -24.37 -16.38
CA VAL A 202 9.21 -25.42 -15.38
C VAL A 202 10.27 -26.37 -15.91
N VAL A 203 11.40 -26.46 -15.21
CA VAL A 203 12.46 -27.43 -15.52
C VAL A 203 12.36 -28.59 -14.54
N PRO A 204 11.97 -29.81 -15.02
CA PRO A 204 11.89 -30.99 -14.16
C PRO A 204 13.24 -31.35 -13.54
N GLN A 205 13.25 -31.61 -12.23
CA GLN A 205 14.45 -31.97 -11.49
C GLN A 205 14.54 -33.49 -11.32
N LYS A 206 15.49 -34.15 -12.04
CA LYS A 206 15.75 -35.57 -11.90
C LYS A 206 16.78 -35.88 -10.83
N SER A 207 17.79 -35.03 -10.70
CA SER A 207 18.89 -35.18 -9.73
C SER A 207 18.82 -34.07 -8.68
N CYS A 208 18.66 -34.46 -7.45
CA CYS A 208 18.63 -33.58 -6.29
C CYS A 208 19.96 -33.64 -5.50
N ALA A 209 20.30 -32.58 -4.81
CA ALA A 209 21.43 -32.52 -3.90
C ALA A 209 20.96 -32.49 -2.45
N ILE A 210 21.50 -33.35 -1.60
CA ILE A 210 21.33 -33.26 -0.15
C ILE A 210 22.55 -32.55 0.42
N GLN A 211 22.36 -31.40 1.04
CA GLN A 211 23.38 -30.67 1.76
C GLN A 211 23.21 -30.87 3.28
N SER A 212 24.24 -31.40 3.93
CA SER A 212 24.30 -31.56 5.40
C SER A 212 25.59 -30.88 5.91
N GLY A 213 25.50 -29.65 6.36
CA GLY A 213 26.66 -28.83 6.64
C GLY A 213 27.50 -28.59 5.38
N ALA A 214 28.78 -29.02 5.40
CA ALA A 214 29.67 -28.92 4.24
C ALA A 214 29.52 -30.11 3.24
N ASP A 215 28.87 -31.20 3.67
CA ASP A 215 28.70 -32.39 2.85
C ASP A 215 27.58 -32.23 1.84
N VAL A 216 27.85 -32.52 0.59
CA VAL A 216 26.86 -32.51 -0.49
C VAL A 216 26.90 -33.84 -1.23
N ARG A 217 25.77 -34.53 -1.30
CA ARG A 217 25.62 -35.75 -2.11
C ARG A 217 24.45 -35.62 -3.08
N ARG A 218 24.57 -36.21 -4.26
CA ARG A 218 23.51 -36.28 -5.26
C ARG A 218 22.67 -37.55 -5.07
N VAL A 219 21.37 -37.39 -5.29
CA VAL A 219 20.36 -38.46 -5.19
C VAL A 219 19.31 -38.25 -6.28
N GLU A 220 18.48 -39.28 -6.55
CA GLU A 220 17.29 -39.10 -7.34
C GLU A 220 16.27 -38.24 -6.57
N CYS A 221 15.64 -37.25 -7.23
CA CYS A 221 14.71 -36.33 -6.57
C CYS A 221 13.48 -37.05 -5.99
N ALA A 222 13.05 -38.16 -6.58
CA ALA A 222 11.97 -38.98 -6.04
C ALA A 222 12.28 -39.54 -4.63
N SER A 223 13.55 -39.82 -4.32
CA SER A 223 13.96 -40.33 -3.00
C SER A 223 13.90 -39.30 -1.86
N VAL A 224 13.75 -38.01 -2.19
CA VAL A 224 13.72 -36.88 -1.23
C VAL A 224 12.48 -35.99 -1.45
N GLU A 225 11.44 -36.50 -2.10
CA GLU A 225 10.24 -35.72 -2.41
C GLU A 225 9.54 -35.21 -1.14
N ALA A 226 9.47 -36.03 -0.08
CA ALA A 226 8.84 -35.61 1.17
C ALA A 226 9.60 -34.45 1.85
N GLU A 227 10.92 -34.44 1.81
CA GLU A 227 11.74 -33.34 2.31
C GLU A 227 11.58 -32.08 1.45
N ARG A 228 11.51 -32.19 0.12
CA ARG A 228 11.23 -31.07 -0.80
C ARG A 228 9.88 -30.46 -0.49
N ARG A 229 8.84 -31.29 -0.34
CA ARG A 229 7.49 -30.81 0.05
C ARG A 229 7.50 -30.10 1.41
N ALA A 230 8.20 -30.62 2.38
CA ALA A 230 8.32 -29.99 3.70
C ALA A 230 9.04 -28.62 3.61
N GLN A 231 10.08 -28.51 2.79
CA GLN A 231 10.78 -27.24 2.57
C GLN A 231 9.92 -26.22 1.82
N ALA A 232 9.20 -26.64 0.77
CA ALA A 232 8.24 -25.77 0.08
C ALA A 232 7.17 -25.24 1.04
N ALA A 233 6.61 -26.11 1.89
CA ALA A 233 5.67 -25.70 2.92
C ALA A 233 6.23 -24.66 3.90
N ALA A 234 7.48 -24.83 4.34
CA ALA A 234 8.13 -23.86 5.24
C ALA A 234 8.33 -22.49 4.58
N ARG A 235 8.67 -22.45 3.28
CA ARG A 235 8.79 -21.21 2.49
C ARG A 235 7.43 -20.53 2.35
N ILE A 236 6.37 -21.26 2.02
CA ILE A 236 4.98 -20.76 1.94
C ILE A 236 4.54 -20.18 3.29
N VAL A 237 4.81 -20.86 4.40
CA VAL A 237 4.50 -20.36 5.76
C VAL A 237 5.24 -19.05 6.04
N ARG A 238 6.52 -18.92 5.63
CA ARG A 238 7.27 -17.69 5.78
C ARG A 238 6.64 -16.52 5.01
N MET A 239 6.18 -16.76 3.78
CA MET A 239 5.46 -15.75 2.99
C MET A 239 4.13 -15.36 3.65
N GLN A 240 3.41 -16.33 4.22
CA GLN A 240 2.18 -16.05 4.98
C GLN A 240 2.50 -15.19 6.22
N ASP A 241 3.57 -15.51 6.95
CA ASP A 241 4.03 -14.75 8.11
C ASP A 241 4.38 -13.30 7.74
N GLU A 242 5.01 -13.05 6.59
CA GLU A 242 5.27 -11.70 6.08
C GLU A 242 3.95 -10.93 5.84
N THR A 243 2.96 -11.58 5.23
CA THR A 243 1.62 -10.99 5.02
C THR A 243 0.92 -10.70 6.35
N ASP A 244 0.96 -11.63 7.30
CA ASP A 244 0.31 -11.46 8.61
C ASP A 244 0.92 -10.31 9.40
N VAL A 245 2.24 -10.17 9.39
CA VAL A 245 2.97 -9.06 10.05
C VAL A 245 2.65 -7.74 9.36
N GLN A 246 2.62 -7.69 8.03
CA GLN A 246 2.24 -6.49 7.28
C GLN A 246 0.79 -6.09 7.57
N ASN A 247 -0.16 -7.02 7.53
CA ASN A 247 -1.56 -6.77 7.88
C ASN A 247 -1.71 -6.25 9.31
N LEU A 248 -0.97 -6.81 10.27
CA LEU A 248 -0.97 -6.37 11.67
C LEU A 248 -0.44 -4.93 11.81
N GLN A 249 0.65 -4.60 11.13
CA GLN A 249 1.22 -3.24 11.06
C GLN A 249 0.19 -2.25 10.49
N HIS A 250 -0.44 -2.61 9.39
CA HIS A 250 -1.41 -1.75 8.72
C HIS A 250 -2.72 -1.61 9.50
N ALA A 251 -3.20 -2.70 10.15
CA ALA A 251 -4.37 -2.66 11.02
C ALA A 251 -4.16 -1.70 12.21
N PHE A 252 -2.96 -1.69 12.81
CA PHE A 252 -2.61 -0.74 13.86
C PHE A 252 -2.80 0.70 13.39
N GLY A 253 -2.33 1.06 12.18
CA GLY A 253 -2.53 2.38 11.60
C GLY A 253 -4.01 2.73 11.41
N TYR A 254 -4.81 1.82 10.86
CA TYR A 254 -6.25 2.03 10.70
C TYR A 254 -7.00 2.23 12.01
N TYR A 255 -6.63 1.49 13.07
CA TYR A 255 -7.24 1.68 14.39
C TYR A 255 -6.83 3.00 15.03
N LEU A 256 -5.56 3.39 14.84
CA LEU A 256 -5.03 4.67 15.33
C LEU A 256 -5.80 5.85 14.76
N ASP A 257 -6.05 5.86 13.43
CA ASP A 257 -6.73 6.95 12.76
C ASP A 257 -8.17 7.17 13.20
N ARG A 258 -8.82 6.12 13.63
CA ARG A 258 -10.18 6.19 14.18
C ARG A 258 -10.20 6.35 15.69
N LYS A 259 -9.01 6.48 16.32
CA LYS A 259 -8.83 6.49 17.78
C LYS A 259 -9.49 5.28 18.46
N LEU A 260 -9.46 4.12 17.79
CA LEU A 260 -9.92 2.84 18.33
C LEU A 260 -8.84 2.26 19.25
N TYR A 261 -8.57 2.93 20.36
CA TYR A 261 -7.41 2.64 21.22
C TYR A 261 -7.51 1.29 21.92
N GLU A 262 -8.71 0.76 22.15
CA GLU A 262 -8.91 -0.60 22.64
C GLU A 262 -8.43 -1.61 21.59
N ASP A 263 -8.95 -1.49 20.34
CA ASP A 263 -8.59 -2.36 19.23
C ASP A 263 -7.09 -2.30 18.92
N ALA A 264 -6.49 -1.09 19.01
CA ALA A 264 -5.06 -0.90 18.82
C ALA A 264 -4.23 -1.57 19.93
N ALA A 265 -4.66 -1.47 21.19
CA ALA A 265 -3.97 -2.06 22.33
C ALA A 265 -4.06 -3.59 22.34
N GLU A 266 -5.14 -4.18 21.84
CA GLU A 266 -5.31 -5.64 21.70
C GLU A 266 -4.32 -6.27 20.70
N LEU A 267 -3.72 -5.50 19.80
CA LEU A 267 -2.71 -6.00 18.86
C LEU A 267 -1.38 -6.35 19.54
N PHE A 268 -1.16 -5.90 20.76
CA PHE A 268 0.11 -6.10 21.46
C PHE A 268 0.18 -7.45 22.19
N ALA A 269 1.41 -7.95 22.33
CA ALA A 269 1.71 -8.99 23.30
C ALA A 269 1.47 -8.48 24.73
N ALA A 270 1.25 -9.39 25.69
CA ALA A 270 0.92 -9.00 27.07
C ALA A 270 1.93 -8.04 27.70
N ASN A 271 3.22 -8.21 27.39
CA ASN A 271 4.33 -7.35 27.81
C ASN A 271 4.79 -6.38 26.73
N GLY A 272 3.96 -6.14 25.70
CA GLY A 272 4.27 -5.29 24.57
C GLY A 272 4.56 -3.85 24.98
N GLU A 273 5.38 -3.17 24.20
CA GLU A 273 5.85 -1.80 24.46
C GLU A 273 5.46 -0.86 23.33
N MET A 274 5.08 0.38 23.66
CA MET A 274 4.86 1.45 22.70
C MET A 274 5.62 2.69 23.10
N LYS A 275 6.37 3.29 22.15
CA LYS A 275 7.12 4.52 22.32
C LYS A 275 6.96 5.44 21.12
N PHE A 276 6.47 6.66 21.35
CA PHE A 276 6.31 7.70 20.34
C PHE A 276 7.26 8.87 20.63
N GLY A 277 8.29 9.04 19.80
CA GLY A 277 9.28 10.10 19.94
C GLY A 277 9.95 10.10 21.30
N ALA A 278 9.93 11.27 21.98
CA ALA A 278 10.51 11.45 23.31
C ALA A 278 9.59 11.00 24.46
N ALA A 279 8.36 10.56 24.18
CA ALA A 279 7.45 10.10 25.22
C ALA A 279 8.01 8.88 25.96
N ALA A 280 7.68 8.74 27.25
CA ALA A 280 8.02 7.54 28.01
C ALA A 280 7.35 6.31 27.38
N ALA A 281 8.06 5.18 27.42
CA ALA A 281 7.51 3.93 26.91
C ALA A 281 6.34 3.48 27.79
N ALA A 282 5.21 3.12 27.12
CA ALA A 282 4.06 2.48 27.74
C ALA A 282 4.18 0.97 27.57
N ARG A 283 3.93 0.18 28.62
CA ARG A 283 4.04 -1.28 28.62
C ARG A 283 2.73 -1.93 29.02
N GLY A 284 2.30 -2.92 28.23
CA GLY A 284 1.03 -3.63 28.42
C GLY A 284 -0.20 -2.83 27.92
N GLY A 285 -1.27 -3.55 27.57
CA GLY A 285 -2.42 -2.99 26.86
C GLY A 285 -3.06 -1.78 27.53
N THR A 286 -3.30 -1.84 28.85
CA THR A 286 -3.91 -0.73 29.61
C THR A 286 -3.06 0.56 29.56
N ALA A 287 -1.74 0.44 29.75
CA ALA A 287 -0.84 1.60 29.71
C ALA A 287 -0.70 2.13 28.28
N ILE A 288 -0.68 1.26 27.27
CA ILE A 288 -0.65 1.63 25.85
C ILE A 288 -1.90 2.41 25.48
N LYS A 289 -3.09 1.92 25.84
CA LYS A 289 -4.36 2.63 25.62
C LYS A 289 -4.37 4.01 26.27
N ALA A 290 -3.93 4.12 27.53
CA ALA A 290 -3.84 5.40 28.23
C ALA A 290 -2.83 6.35 27.57
N SER A 291 -1.69 5.82 27.09
CA SER A 291 -0.68 6.61 26.38
C SER A 291 -1.20 7.13 25.04
N LEU A 292 -1.95 6.33 24.26
CA LEU A 292 -2.58 6.75 23.01
C LEU A 292 -3.57 7.90 23.27
N ALA A 293 -4.43 7.77 24.27
CA ALA A 293 -5.37 8.82 24.64
C ALA A 293 -4.65 10.13 25.08
N LYS A 294 -3.51 10.02 25.77
CA LYS A 294 -2.70 11.17 26.16
C LYS A 294 -2.02 11.85 24.96
N LEU A 295 -1.53 11.08 24.01
CA LEU A 295 -0.80 11.57 22.83
C LEU A 295 -1.73 12.21 21.80
N PHE A 296 -2.88 11.60 21.54
CA PHE A 296 -3.74 11.93 20.41
C PHE A 296 -5.12 12.45 20.81
N GLY A 297 -5.37 12.62 22.11
CA GLY A 297 -6.63 13.12 22.66
C GLY A 297 -7.66 12.00 22.87
N PRO A 298 -8.87 12.38 23.31
CA PRO A 298 -9.91 11.42 23.68
C PRO A 298 -10.39 10.58 22.48
N ALA A 299 -10.82 9.34 22.77
CA ALA A 299 -11.51 8.46 21.84
C ALA A 299 -13.04 8.64 21.98
N PRO A 300 -13.82 8.34 20.92
CA PRO A 300 -13.40 8.11 19.54
C PRO A 300 -13.02 9.38 18.79
N LEU A 301 -12.63 9.26 17.51
CA LEU A 301 -12.43 10.41 16.62
C LEU A 301 -13.66 11.32 16.66
N GLN A 302 -13.43 12.66 16.76
CA GLN A 302 -14.50 13.63 16.91
C GLN A 302 -14.81 14.33 15.57
N ARG A 303 -16.08 14.78 15.42
CA ARG A 303 -16.45 15.63 14.30
C ARG A 303 -15.54 16.86 14.20
N GLY A 304 -15.08 17.18 12.99
CA GLY A 304 -14.14 18.26 12.75
C GLY A 304 -12.68 17.92 13.04
N GLU A 305 -12.37 16.67 13.40
CA GLU A 305 -10.98 16.18 13.47
C GLU A 305 -10.63 15.42 12.17
N LEU A 306 -9.54 15.83 11.53
CA LEU A 306 -8.84 15.01 10.56
C LEU A 306 -7.61 14.40 11.25
N PHE A 307 -7.53 13.09 11.27
CA PHE A 307 -6.48 12.33 11.92
C PHE A 307 -6.17 11.13 11.02
N ASP A 308 -5.43 11.41 9.94
CA ASP A 308 -5.18 10.46 8.86
C ASP A 308 -3.68 10.22 8.72
N HIS A 309 -3.24 8.98 9.04
CA HIS A 309 -1.85 8.57 9.01
C HIS A 309 -1.66 7.44 8.00
N LEU A 310 -1.08 7.76 6.87
CA LEU A 310 -0.82 6.79 5.82
C LEU A 310 0.50 6.08 6.11
N LEU A 311 0.48 4.76 6.20
CA LEU A 311 1.68 3.93 6.31
C LEU A 311 2.14 3.48 4.93
N MET A 312 3.37 3.81 4.60
CA MET A 312 3.93 3.63 3.27
C MET A 312 5.29 2.92 3.34
N GLY A 313 5.66 2.24 2.25
CA GLY A 313 6.98 1.63 2.14
C GLY A 313 7.26 0.55 3.19
N THR A 314 6.26 -0.24 3.58
CA THR A 314 6.43 -1.25 4.63
C THR A 314 7.37 -2.36 4.20
N VAL A 315 8.49 -2.52 4.92
CA VAL A 315 9.45 -3.62 4.77
C VAL A 315 9.36 -4.54 5.96
N VAL A 316 8.95 -5.78 5.74
CA VAL A 316 8.88 -6.83 6.77
C VAL A 316 10.10 -7.75 6.69
N SER A 317 10.63 -8.15 7.81
CA SER A 317 11.67 -9.17 7.92
C SER A 317 11.31 -10.19 9.00
N ILE A 318 11.12 -11.45 8.58
CA ILE A 318 10.91 -12.57 9.50
C ILE A 318 12.27 -13.12 9.91
N ASP A 319 12.53 -13.27 11.19
CA ASP A 319 13.77 -13.83 11.69
C ASP A 319 13.84 -15.35 11.40
N ALA A 320 15.06 -15.91 11.48
CA ALA A 320 15.29 -17.32 11.11
C ALA A 320 14.56 -18.34 12.00
N ASP A 321 14.15 -17.91 13.20
CA ASP A 321 13.40 -18.75 14.14
C ASP A 321 11.89 -18.86 13.80
N GLY A 322 11.39 -18.04 12.85
CA GLY A 322 9.99 -17.97 12.46
C GLY A 322 9.05 -17.50 13.58
N ARG A 323 9.60 -16.91 14.64
CA ARG A 323 8.85 -16.47 15.84
C ARG A 323 8.99 -14.98 16.14
N HIS A 324 10.01 -14.33 15.59
CA HIS A 324 10.26 -12.90 15.70
C HIS A 324 10.26 -12.26 14.31
N ALA A 325 9.81 -11.02 14.25
CA ALA A 325 9.84 -10.24 13.03
C ALA A 325 10.06 -8.76 13.33
N ARG A 326 10.48 -8.04 12.31
CA ARG A 326 10.65 -6.58 12.33
C ARG A 326 9.96 -5.99 11.12
N ALA A 327 9.38 -4.79 11.29
CA ALA A 327 8.89 -4.01 10.17
C ALA A 327 9.30 -2.55 10.31
N ARG A 328 9.58 -1.93 9.15
CA ARG A 328 9.81 -0.51 9.02
C ARG A 328 8.78 0.08 8.04
N SER A 329 8.23 1.25 8.37
CA SER A 329 7.31 1.99 7.50
C SER A 329 7.53 3.47 7.67
N THR A 330 7.35 4.27 6.61
CA THR A 330 7.24 5.73 6.73
C THR A 330 5.77 6.09 6.91
N GLN A 331 5.50 6.99 7.85
CA GLN A 331 4.17 7.58 8.06
C GLN A 331 4.12 8.97 7.46
N LEU A 332 3.11 9.23 6.65
CA LEU A 332 2.69 10.58 6.25
C LEU A 332 1.36 10.89 6.94
N GLY A 333 1.35 11.89 7.83
CA GLY A 333 0.17 12.30 8.59
C GLY A 333 -0.45 13.57 8.03
N GLN A 334 -1.77 13.56 7.90
CA GLN A 334 -2.62 14.71 7.60
C GLN A 334 -3.49 14.97 8.81
N LEU A 335 -3.10 15.96 9.62
CA LEU A 335 -3.67 16.21 10.94
C LEU A 335 -4.36 17.55 10.95
N GLY A 336 -5.53 17.64 11.57
CA GLY A 336 -6.21 18.91 11.68
C GLY A 336 -7.42 18.90 12.58
N ARG A 337 -7.84 20.12 12.93
CA ARG A 337 -9.14 20.38 13.52
C ARG A 337 -9.76 21.55 12.77
N MET A 338 -10.98 21.37 12.31
CA MET A 338 -11.68 22.38 11.55
C MET A 338 -11.75 23.71 12.31
N GLY A 339 -11.32 24.79 11.64
CA GLY A 339 -11.28 26.14 12.20
C GLY A 339 -10.11 26.42 13.15
N GLU A 340 -9.26 25.41 13.43
CA GLU A 340 -8.16 25.58 14.40
C GLU A 340 -6.78 25.39 13.78
N TYR A 341 -6.48 24.24 13.17
CA TYR A 341 -5.16 23.95 12.62
C TYR A 341 -5.22 22.88 11.52
N ALA A 342 -4.20 22.90 10.65
CA ALA A 342 -3.87 21.82 9.73
C ALA A 342 -2.36 21.61 9.74
N ASN A 343 -1.90 20.35 9.77
CA ASN A 343 -0.49 19.99 9.79
C ASN A 343 -0.20 18.83 8.86
N TRP A 344 1.03 18.84 8.32
CA TRP A 344 1.70 17.65 7.86
C TRP A 344 2.57 17.06 8.97
N GLU A 345 2.57 15.74 9.09
CA GLU A 345 3.49 15.00 9.94
C GLU A 345 4.24 13.95 9.12
N LEU A 346 5.52 13.79 9.36
CA LEU A 346 6.31 12.67 8.87
C LEU A 346 6.99 11.98 10.03
N GLY A 347 7.14 10.68 9.91
CA GLY A 347 7.87 9.88 10.86
C GLY A 347 8.08 8.45 10.37
N VAL A 348 8.85 7.71 11.13
CA VAL A 348 9.20 6.33 10.78
C VAL A 348 8.83 5.41 11.93
N PHE A 349 8.15 4.32 11.61
CA PHE A 349 7.96 3.19 12.50
C PHE A 349 9.09 2.18 12.34
N GLU A 350 9.66 1.72 13.44
CA GLU A 350 10.52 0.56 13.56
C GLU A 350 9.94 -0.39 14.61
N ASN A 351 9.18 -1.36 14.15
CA ASN A 351 8.38 -2.21 15.01
C ASN A 351 8.96 -3.62 15.11
N ARG A 352 8.72 -4.25 16.25
CA ARG A 352 9.06 -5.66 16.51
C ARG A 352 7.80 -6.45 16.79
N PHE A 353 7.82 -7.70 16.33
CA PHE A 353 6.70 -8.61 16.42
C PHE A 353 7.15 -9.92 17.02
N VAL A 354 6.22 -10.60 17.68
CA VAL A 354 6.41 -11.95 18.24
C VAL A 354 5.22 -12.84 17.88
N LYS A 355 5.49 -14.11 17.58
CA LYS A 355 4.48 -15.10 17.29
C LYS A 355 4.18 -15.94 18.55
N GLU A 356 3.00 -15.75 19.13
CA GLU A 356 2.52 -16.43 20.34
C GLU A 356 1.19 -17.12 20.06
N GLY A 357 1.07 -18.39 20.46
CA GLY A 357 -0.14 -19.17 20.22
C GLY A 357 -0.52 -19.26 18.73
N GLY A 358 0.46 -19.24 17.82
CA GLY A 358 0.25 -19.28 16.39
C GLY A 358 -0.17 -17.94 15.74
N LYS A 359 -0.28 -16.86 16.52
CA LYS A 359 -0.67 -15.52 16.04
C LYS A 359 0.47 -14.53 16.20
N TRP A 360 0.67 -13.66 15.22
CA TRP A 360 1.58 -12.53 15.32
C TRP A 360 0.97 -11.43 16.20
N LYS A 361 1.82 -10.80 17.02
CA LYS A 361 1.47 -9.70 17.93
C LYS A 361 2.55 -8.62 17.89
N LEU A 362 2.17 -7.37 18.17
CA LEU A 362 3.12 -6.28 18.36
C LEU A 362 3.89 -6.49 19.69
N GLN A 363 5.20 -6.69 19.59
CA GLN A 363 6.10 -6.75 20.75
C GLN A 363 6.59 -5.36 21.12
N ALA A 364 6.93 -4.53 20.12
CA ALA A 364 7.29 -3.14 20.33
C ALA A 364 6.86 -2.29 19.13
N VAL A 365 6.27 -1.14 19.41
CA VAL A 365 6.01 -0.08 18.44
C VAL A 365 6.87 1.11 18.79
N HIS A 366 7.77 1.47 17.90
CA HIS A 366 8.63 2.65 18.03
C HIS A 366 8.38 3.58 16.86
N PHE A 367 7.87 4.76 17.14
CA PHE A 367 7.67 5.85 16.19
C PHE A 367 8.70 6.96 16.40
N ALA A 368 9.46 7.27 15.36
CA ALA A 368 10.40 8.39 15.32
C ALA A 368 9.84 9.52 14.45
N PRO A 369 9.28 10.59 15.02
CA PRO A 369 8.81 11.73 14.24
C PRO A 369 10.00 12.45 13.62
N THR A 370 9.92 12.72 12.30
CA THR A 370 10.98 13.41 11.55
C THR A 370 10.61 14.84 11.19
N MET A 371 9.32 15.11 10.96
CA MET A 371 8.80 16.44 10.64
C MET A 371 7.40 16.63 11.21
N LEU A 372 7.13 17.81 11.73
CA LEU A 372 5.79 18.34 11.92
C LEU A 372 5.80 19.78 11.43
N THR A 373 4.89 20.13 10.53
CA THR A 373 4.81 21.47 9.96
C THR A 373 3.36 21.94 9.85
N ASP A 374 3.14 23.22 10.06
CA ASP A 374 1.86 23.86 9.76
C ASP A 374 1.60 23.82 8.23
N PHE A 375 0.35 23.56 7.85
CA PHE A 375 -0.02 23.44 6.43
C PHE A 375 0.24 24.75 5.66
N ASP A 376 -0.04 25.91 6.24
CA ASP A 376 0.14 27.19 5.57
C ASP A 376 1.61 27.61 5.45
N LEU A 377 2.45 27.16 6.38
CA LEU A 377 3.86 27.51 6.41
C LEU A 377 4.72 26.52 5.61
N GLY A 378 4.37 25.24 5.63
CA GLY A 378 5.17 24.19 5.03
C GLY A 378 6.56 24.04 5.66
N TRP A 379 7.29 23.03 5.26
CA TRP A 379 8.56 22.64 5.88
C TRP A 379 9.74 23.56 5.55
N ALA A 380 9.59 24.50 4.66
CA ALA A 380 10.59 25.56 4.47
C ALA A 380 10.55 26.60 5.58
N ARG A 381 9.38 26.88 6.17
CA ARG A 381 9.19 27.96 7.15
C ARG A 381 8.87 27.45 8.55
N ASP A 382 8.26 26.28 8.69
CA ASP A 382 7.93 25.65 9.95
C ASP A 382 8.34 24.18 9.93
N TRP A 383 9.53 23.90 10.38
CA TRP A 383 9.96 22.54 10.62
C TRP A 383 10.29 22.38 12.09
N ARG A 384 9.43 21.70 12.79
CA ARG A 384 9.61 21.39 14.20
C ARG A 384 10.13 19.98 14.36
N PRO A 385 11.45 19.77 14.48
CA PRO A 385 11.96 18.48 14.88
C PRO A 385 11.47 18.21 16.29
N ARG A 386 10.71 17.14 16.50
CA ARG A 386 10.36 16.73 17.87
C ARG A 386 11.62 16.25 18.56
N ALA A 387 11.95 16.81 19.72
CA ALA A 387 13.08 16.39 20.54
C ALA A 387 13.03 14.88 20.78
N GLY A 388 14.15 14.18 20.60
CA GLY A 388 14.24 12.75 20.82
C GLY A 388 14.01 11.88 19.59
N THR A 389 14.41 12.35 18.40
CA THR A 389 14.52 11.47 17.24
C THR A 389 15.41 10.28 17.59
N LEU A 390 14.82 9.08 17.49
CA LEU A 390 15.62 7.86 17.60
C LEU A 390 16.64 7.84 16.45
N PRO A 391 17.90 7.47 16.68
CA PRO A 391 18.84 7.28 15.58
C PRO A 391 18.25 6.25 14.64
N MET A 392 18.02 6.66 13.40
CA MET A 392 17.52 5.78 12.36
C MET A 392 18.64 4.87 11.90
N THR A 393 18.73 3.69 12.49
CA THR A 393 19.57 2.62 11.96
C THR A 393 18.81 1.88 10.87
N VAL A 394 18.88 2.38 9.65
CA VAL A 394 18.31 1.67 8.49
C VAL A 394 19.27 0.56 8.08
N HIS A 395 18.92 -0.66 8.41
CA HIS A 395 19.62 -1.84 7.92
C HIS A 395 18.62 -2.84 7.37
N PHE A 396 18.50 -2.85 6.04
CA PHE A 396 17.78 -3.92 5.34
C PHE A 396 18.80 -4.96 4.87
N ALA A 397 18.59 -6.21 5.25
CA ALA A 397 19.23 -7.28 4.53
C ALA A 397 18.74 -7.24 3.08
N LEU A 398 19.66 -7.20 2.12
CA LEU A 398 19.31 -7.40 0.72
C LEU A 398 18.54 -8.72 0.60
N PRO A 399 17.50 -8.78 -0.23
CA PRO A 399 16.77 -10.02 -0.43
C PRO A 399 17.70 -11.04 -1.07
N ARG A 400 18.28 -11.88 -0.22
CA ARG A 400 18.99 -13.07 -0.64
C ARG A 400 17.96 -14.15 -0.89
N ASP A 401 18.23 -14.94 -1.90
CA ASP A 401 17.57 -16.22 -2.04
C ASP A 401 18.14 -17.17 -1.00
N ASP A 402 17.63 -17.08 0.23
CA ASP A 402 17.98 -18.01 1.31
C ASP A 402 17.27 -19.37 1.12
N SER A 403 16.44 -19.46 0.08
CA SER A 403 15.80 -20.70 -0.31
C SER A 403 16.82 -21.61 -0.98
N PRO A 404 16.82 -22.90 -0.65
CA PRO A 404 17.68 -23.82 -1.38
C PRO A 404 17.32 -23.80 -2.86
N PRO A 405 18.30 -23.82 -3.78
CA PRO A 405 18.02 -23.94 -5.20
C PRO A 405 17.10 -25.13 -5.46
N ARG A 406 16.26 -25.07 -6.50
CA ARG A 406 15.41 -26.20 -6.90
C ARG A 406 16.26 -27.47 -7.06
N GLY A 407 15.79 -28.56 -6.50
CA GLY A 407 16.53 -29.80 -6.45
C GLY A 407 17.57 -29.90 -5.32
N TRP A 408 17.59 -28.96 -4.38
CA TRP A 408 18.43 -29.04 -3.18
C TRP A 408 17.59 -29.28 -1.94
N VAL A 409 18.02 -30.22 -1.09
CA VAL A 409 17.47 -30.49 0.22
C VAL A 409 18.52 -30.12 1.27
N VAL A 410 18.26 -29.07 2.04
CA VAL A 410 19.18 -28.62 3.10
C VAL A 410 18.79 -29.26 4.43
N ARG A 411 19.69 -30.08 5.00
CA ARG A 411 19.56 -30.66 6.32
C ARG A 411 20.39 -29.85 7.33
N ARG A 412 19.74 -29.23 8.29
CA ARG A 412 20.42 -28.50 9.36
C ARG A 412 20.99 -29.53 10.35
N SER A 413 22.31 -29.49 10.59
CA SER A 413 22.96 -30.30 11.63
C SER A 413 22.41 -29.91 13.01
N GLY A 414 21.97 -30.88 13.81
CA GLY A 414 21.54 -30.69 15.21
C GLY A 414 20.05 -30.42 15.43
N ALA A 415 19.24 -30.27 14.40
CA ALA A 415 17.80 -30.31 14.57
C ALA A 415 17.36 -31.78 14.55
N ALA A 416 16.84 -32.28 15.69
CA ALA A 416 16.07 -33.50 15.66
C ALA A 416 15.00 -33.40 14.57
N PRO A 417 14.71 -34.46 13.79
CA PRO A 417 13.61 -34.42 12.85
C PRO A 417 12.38 -33.97 13.64
N ALA A 418 11.84 -32.80 13.25
CA ALA A 418 10.58 -32.31 13.82
C ALA A 418 9.61 -33.48 13.74
N ALA A 419 9.08 -33.86 14.91
CA ALA A 419 8.20 -34.99 15.05
C ALA A 419 7.21 -35.01 13.89
N THR A 420 7.26 -36.05 13.13
CA THR A 420 6.52 -36.47 11.95
C THR A 420 5.12 -35.84 11.79
N ARG A 421 5.01 -34.57 11.49
CA ARG A 421 3.90 -34.11 10.67
C ARG A 421 4.22 -34.66 9.29
N SER A 422 3.37 -35.53 8.76
CA SER A 422 3.48 -35.97 7.38
C SER A 422 3.61 -34.74 6.49
N ALA A 423 4.62 -34.72 5.59
CA ALA A 423 4.78 -33.63 4.66
C ALA A 423 3.43 -33.42 3.94
N PRO A 424 2.96 -32.17 3.74
CA PRO A 424 1.70 -31.89 3.09
C PRO A 424 1.70 -32.52 1.69
N ASP A 425 0.55 -32.95 1.21
CA ASP A 425 0.40 -33.42 -0.15
C ASP A 425 0.48 -32.27 -1.16
N LEU A 426 0.56 -32.57 -2.46
CA LEU A 426 0.71 -31.57 -3.49
C LEU A 426 -0.51 -30.62 -3.59
N ALA A 427 -1.73 -31.13 -3.34
CA ALA A 427 -2.93 -30.33 -3.38
C ALA A 427 -2.96 -29.31 -2.23
N GLN A 428 -2.52 -29.71 -1.03
CA GLN A 428 -2.39 -28.83 0.11
C GLN A 428 -1.34 -27.75 -0.13
N LEU A 429 -0.20 -28.11 -0.74
CA LEU A 429 0.86 -27.15 -1.10
C LEU A 429 0.37 -26.16 -2.16
N ASP A 430 -0.28 -26.64 -3.22
CA ASP A 430 -0.83 -25.78 -4.28
C ASP A 430 -1.84 -24.78 -3.73
N LEU A 431 -2.79 -25.25 -2.91
CA LEU A 431 -3.78 -24.37 -2.28
C LEU A 431 -3.11 -23.30 -1.39
N ALA A 432 -2.15 -23.70 -0.56
CA ALA A 432 -1.43 -22.78 0.31
C ALA A 432 -0.62 -21.75 -0.51
N LEU A 433 0.05 -22.19 -1.57
CA LEU A 433 0.80 -21.34 -2.49
C LEU A 433 -0.13 -20.37 -3.24
N ARG A 434 -1.26 -20.84 -3.74
CA ARG A 434 -2.25 -19.99 -4.40
C ARG A 434 -2.72 -18.86 -3.50
N ARG A 435 -2.96 -19.14 -2.23
CA ARG A 435 -3.38 -18.13 -1.25
C ARG A 435 -2.33 -17.06 -0.99
N VAL A 436 -1.06 -17.41 -0.94
CA VAL A 436 0.00 -16.39 -0.74
C VAL A 436 0.29 -15.59 -2.01
N ILE A 437 0.19 -16.21 -3.20
CA ILE A 437 0.28 -15.51 -4.48
C ILE A 437 -0.89 -14.53 -4.67
N ALA A 438 -2.08 -14.89 -4.21
CA ALA A 438 -3.28 -14.05 -4.29
C ALA A 438 -3.08 -12.68 -3.67
N VAL A 439 -2.33 -12.56 -2.58
CA VAL A 439 -2.07 -11.28 -1.90
C VAL A 439 -1.39 -10.29 -2.84
N ASP A 440 -0.34 -10.73 -3.53
CA ASP A 440 0.43 -9.89 -4.45
C ASP A 440 -0.34 -9.61 -5.76
N ALA A 441 -1.10 -10.60 -6.25
CA ALA A 441 -1.91 -10.46 -7.46
C ALA A 441 -3.09 -9.49 -7.25
N VAL A 442 -3.75 -9.53 -6.10
CA VAL A 442 -4.85 -8.60 -5.75
C VAL A 442 -4.31 -7.19 -5.51
N GLU A 443 -3.11 -7.04 -4.96
CA GLU A 443 -2.48 -5.72 -4.84
C GLU A 443 -2.16 -5.13 -6.22
N ASN A 444 -1.61 -5.92 -7.17
CA ASN A 444 -1.41 -5.49 -8.55
C ASN A 444 -2.74 -5.05 -9.21
N LEU A 445 -3.80 -5.84 -9.02
CA LEU A 445 -5.13 -5.58 -9.58
C LEU A 445 -5.68 -4.23 -9.12
N ASN A 446 -5.56 -3.94 -7.81
CA ASN A 446 -6.01 -2.68 -7.22
C ASN A 446 -5.10 -1.51 -7.62
N SER A 447 -3.80 -1.74 -7.70
CA SER A 447 -2.85 -0.76 -8.22
C SER A 447 -3.17 -0.33 -9.66
N ASN A 448 -3.53 -1.28 -10.52
CA ASN A 448 -3.92 -1.01 -11.91
C ASN A 448 -5.09 -0.01 -12.01
N TYR A 449 -6.03 -0.06 -11.06
CA TYR A 449 -7.14 0.88 -11.04
C TYR A 449 -6.66 2.34 -11.00
N GLY A 450 -5.68 2.67 -10.16
CA GLY A 450 -5.13 4.02 -10.07
C GLY A 450 -4.48 4.46 -11.39
N TYR A 451 -3.65 3.62 -11.99
CA TYR A 451 -3.02 3.95 -13.28
C TYR A 451 -4.05 4.14 -14.40
N THR A 452 -5.02 3.24 -14.51
CA THR A 452 -6.02 3.30 -15.60
C THR A 452 -6.97 4.48 -15.46
N ILE A 453 -7.37 4.87 -14.23
CA ILE A 453 -8.23 6.05 -14.03
C ILE A 453 -7.49 7.34 -14.34
N ASP A 454 -6.21 7.44 -13.95
CA ASP A 454 -5.40 8.64 -14.14
C ASP A 454 -5.12 8.89 -15.63
N GLU A 455 -4.99 7.85 -16.42
CA GLU A 455 -4.79 7.92 -17.86
C GLU A 455 -6.07 7.84 -18.68
N SER A 456 -7.23 7.71 -18.03
CA SER A 456 -8.53 7.51 -18.69
C SER A 456 -8.54 6.26 -19.60
N ASP A 457 -7.80 5.22 -19.22
CA ASP A 457 -7.85 3.91 -19.88
C ASP A 457 -9.07 3.13 -19.42
N TRP A 458 -10.22 3.48 -19.98
CA TRP A 458 -11.51 2.88 -19.60
C TRP A 458 -11.64 1.42 -19.99
N ASP A 459 -11.00 1.01 -21.07
CA ASP A 459 -10.97 -0.39 -21.50
C ASP A 459 -10.13 -1.23 -20.54
N GLY A 460 -8.90 -0.80 -20.23
CA GLY A 460 -8.04 -1.47 -19.26
C GLY A 460 -8.65 -1.52 -17.87
N MET A 461 -9.31 -0.44 -17.43
CA MET A 461 -10.04 -0.43 -16.17
C MET A 461 -11.17 -1.46 -16.17
N ALA A 462 -12.00 -1.52 -17.22
CA ALA A 462 -13.11 -2.45 -17.31
C ALA A 462 -12.63 -3.91 -17.35
N ASP A 463 -11.50 -4.19 -18.03
CA ASP A 463 -10.91 -5.53 -18.14
C ASP A 463 -10.41 -6.08 -16.79
N ALA A 464 -10.13 -5.22 -15.82
CA ALA A 464 -9.81 -5.62 -14.46
C ALA A 464 -11.00 -6.19 -13.68
N TYR A 465 -12.25 -5.95 -14.12
CA TYR A 465 -13.44 -6.47 -13.45
C TYR A 465 -13.84 -7.86 -13.91
N SER A 466 -14.39 -8.65 -12.99
CA SER A 466 -15.00 -9.96 -13.28
C SER A 466 -16.11 -9.83 -14.32
N VAL A 467 -16.16 -10.78 -15.24
CA VAL A 467 -17.26 -10.86 -16.22
C VAL A 467 -18.57 -11.17 -15.54
N THR A 468 -18.54 -12.04 -14.51
CA THR A 468 -19.74 -12.61 -13.90
C THR A 468 -20.27 -11.77 -12.74
N VAL A 469 -19.39 -11.25 -11.87
CA VAL A 469 -19.80 -10.56 -10.63
C VAL A 469 -19.24 -9.14 -10.51
N GLY A 470 -18.54 -8.65 -11.53
CA GLY A 470 -17.95 -7.31 -11.50
C GLY A 470 -19.00 -6.22 -11.29
N ALA A 471 -18.79 -5.37 -10.29
CA ALA A 471 -19.65 -4.24 -9.98
C ALA A 471 -18.81 -3.01 -9.63
N LYS A 472 -19.05 -1.90 -10.35
CA LYS A 472 -18.35 -0.63 -10.17
C LYS A 472 -19.29 0.46 -9.74
N GLU A 473 -18.99 1.08 -8.61
CA GLU A 473 -19.64 2.33 -8.22
C GLU A 473 -18.99 3.49 -9.00
N LEU A 474 -19.84 4.27 -9.68
CA LEU A 474 -19.48 5.59 -10.18
C LEU A 474 -20.06 6.63 -9.23
N THR A 475 -19.21 7.32 -8.51
CA THR A 475 -19.58 8.31 -7.48
C THR A 475 -20.54 9.35 -8.03
N GLY A 476 -21.67 9.56 -7.36
CA GLY A 476 -22.71 10.51 -7.77
C GLY A 476 -23.64 10.01 -8.89
N VAL A 477 -23.41 8.81 -9.44
CA VAL A 477 -24.20 8.24 -10.52
C VAL A 477 -24.92 6.97 -10.07
N GLY A 478 -24.19 5.95 -9.64
CA GLY A 478 -24.75 4.66 -9.23
C GLY A 478 -23.79 3.50 -9.46
N VAL A 479 -24.27 2.27 -9.30
CA VAL A 479 -23.49 1.05 -9.49
C VAL A 479 -23.85 0.39 -10.82
N TYR A 480 -22.85 0.08 -11.61
CA TYR A 480 -22.96 -0.69 -12.84
C TYR A 480 -22.45 -2.10 -12.62
N VAL A 481 -23.23 -3.11 -13.06
CA VAL A 481 -22.94 -4.53 -12.86
C VAL A 481 -22.64 -5.20 -14.19
N GLY A 482 -21.54 -5.96 -14.25
CA GLY A 482 -21.03 -6.62 -15.43
C GLY A 482 -20.03 -5.75 -16.21
N ARG A 483 -18.94 -6.41 -16.64
CA ARG A 483 -17.77 -5.77 -17.29
C ARG A 483 -18.17 -4.83 -18.42
N GLU A 484 -19.06 -5.27 -19.32
CA GLU A 484 -19.43 -4.46 -20.49
C GLU A 484 -20.30 -3.24 -20.12
N ARG A 485 -21.13 -3.35 -19.10
CA ARG A 485 -21.89 -2.19 -18.60
C ARG A 485 -20.96 -1.19 -17.90
N ILE A 486 -20.00 -1.69 -17.14
CA ILE A 486 -18.94 -0.87 -16.53
C ILE A 486 -18.17 -0.13 -17.62
N ARG A 487 -17.70 -0.83 -18.66
CA ARG A 487 -16.97 -0.26 -19.81
C ARG A 487 -17.77 0.86 -20.49
N LYS A 488 -19.05 0.61 -20.78
CA LYS A 488 -19.92 1.60 -21.40
C LYS A 488 -20.12 2.84 -20.52
N ALA A 489 -20.33 2.64 -19.22
CA ALA A 489 -20.48 3.74 -18.28
C ALA A 489 -19.21 4.59 -18.14
N LEU A 490 -18.03 3.94 -18.11
CA LEU A 490 -16.73 4.62 -18.07
C LEU A 490 -16.50 5.46 -19.34
N LYS A 491 -16.79 4.94 -20.52
CA LYS A 491 -16.65 5.65 -21.80
C LYS A 491 -17.55 6.88 -21.93
N LEU A 492 -18.63 6.95 -21.19
CA LEU A 492 -19.46 8.17 -21.11
C LEU A 492 -18.78 9.30 -20.33
N ARG A 493 -17.75 9.01 -19.54
CA ARG A 493 -16.96 10.00 -18.79
C ARG A 493 -15.90 10.71 -19.63
N GLY A 494 -15.63 10.25 -20.82
CA GLY A 494 -14.65 10.83 -21.72
C GLY A 494 -14.10 9.83 -22.75
N PRO A 495 -13.28 10.27 -23.69
CA PRO A 495 -12.62 9.38 -24.65
C PRO A 495 -11.72 8.38 -23.90
N ASN A 496 -11.57 7.19 -24.48
CA ASN A 496 -10.66 6.17 -23.97
C ASN A 496 -9.22 6.54 -24.32
N GLY A 497 -8.35 6.47 -23.33
CA GLY A 497 -6.92 6.76 -23.47
C GLY A 497 -6.58 8.25 -23.52
N GLY A 498 -5.59 8.60 -22.76
CA GLY A 498 -5.04 9.93 -22.66
C GLY A 498 -5.83 10.87 -21.72
N ARG A 499 -5.14 11.39 -20.75
CA ARG A 499 -5.72 12.40 -19.86
C ARG A 499 -5.93 13.74 -20.55
N SER A 500 -6.75 14.59 -19.92
CA SER A 500 -6.87 15.98 -20.33
C SER A 500 -5.51 16.71 -20.27
N PRO A 501 -5.12 17.48 -21.29
CA PRO A 501 -3.87 18.25 -21.25
C PRO A 501 -3.93 19.44 -20.27
N THR A 502 -5.11 19.80 -19.78
CA THR A 502 -5.33 20.96 -18.89
C THR A 502 -5.52 20.61 -17.42
N THR A 503 -5.77 19.34 -17.13
CA THR A 503 -5.98 18.84 -15.75
C THR A 503 -5.25 17.52 -15.57
N TYR A 504 -4.96 17.18 -14.32
CA TYR A 504 -4.41 15.89 -13.94
C TYR A 504 -5.07 15.38 -12.66
N THR A 505 -5.00 14.08 -12.47
CA THR A 505 -5.31 13.42 -11.21
C THR A 505 -4.36 12.25 -11.04
N ILE A 506 -3.96 12.00 -9.80
CA ILE A 506 -3.07 10.90 -9.43
C ILE A 506 -3.68 10.17 -8.25
N HIS A 507 -4.15 8.95 -8.49
CA HIS A 507 -4.66 8.07 -7.44
C HIS A 507 -3.52 7.18 -6.96
N GLN A 508 -3.11 7.37 -5.71
CA GLN A 508 -2.06 6.58 -5.08
C GLN A 508 -2.65 5.70 -3.98
N LEU A 509 -2.53 4.39 -4.15
CA LEU A 509 -3.07 3.40 -3.23
C LEU A 509 -1.95 2.87 -2.33
N THR A 510 -2.25 2.74 -1.03
CA THR A 510 -1.26 2.31 -0.03
C THR A 510 -1.92 1.58 1.14
N GLN A 511 -1.09 1.03 2.03
CA GLN A 511 -1.49 0.42 3.31
C GLN A 511 -2.49 -0.74 3.13
N PRO A 512 -2.20 -1.75 2.28
CA PRO A 512 -3.12 -2.86 2.08
C PRO A 512 -3.27 -3.74 3.32
N VAL A 513 -4.51 -4.11 3.64
CA VAL A 513 -4.84 -5.23 4.53
C VAL A 513 -5.61 -6.24 3.70
N THR A 514 -4.98 -7.39 3.42
CA THR A 514 -5.50 -8.38 2.49
C THR A 514 -5.87 -9.67 3.21
N THR A 515 -7.06 -10.17 2.95
CA THR A 515 -7.52 -11.48 3.41
C THR A 515 -7.95 -12.33 2.23
N VAL A 516 -7.55 -13.60 2.24
CA VAL A 516 -7.87 -14.57 1.17
C VAL A 516 -8.72 -15.69 1.76
N SER A 517 -9.79 -16.08 1.06
CA SER A 517 -10.67 -17.16 1.49
C SER A 517 -9.94 -18.50 1.66
N ALA A 518 -10.52 -19.41 2.41
CA ALA A 518 -9.91 -20.72 2.69
C ALA A 518 -9.70 -21.57 1.42
N ASP A 519 -10.58 -21.43 0.44
CA ASP A 519 -10.50 -22.12 -0.86
C ASP A 519 -9.57 -21.43 -1.87
N GLY A 520 -9.06 -20.22 -1.54
CA GLY A 520 -8.19 -19.45 -2.40
C GLY A 520 -8.89 -18.85 -3.63
N MET A 521 -10.22 -18.73 -3.64
CA MET A 521 -11.00 -18.29 -4.80
C MET A 521 -11.57 -16.88 -4.67
N SER A 522 -11.52 -16.29 -3.47
CA SER A 522 -11.91 -14.91 -3.24
C SER A 522 -10.95 -14.20 -2.28
N ALA A 523 -10.85 -12.90 -2.41
CA ALA A 523 -10.03 -12.06 -1.54
C ALA A 523 -10.75 -10.75 -1.24
N ARG A 524 -10.41 -10.16 -0.10
CA ARG A 524 -10.82 -8.79 0.26
C ARG A 524 -9.58 -7.99 0.58
N GLN A 525 -9.60 -6.73 0.19
CA GLN A 525 -8.50 -5.81 0.46
C GLN A 525 -9.04 -4.44 0.89
N ARG A 526 -8.46 -3.92 1.97
CA ARG A 526 -8.62 -2.53 2.40
C ARG A 526 -7.40 -1.74 2.00
N LEU A 527 -7.60 -0.56 1.43
CA LEU A 527 -6.53 0.34 0.97
C LEU A 527 -6.84 1.77 1.36
N ARG A 528 -5.80 2.58 1.49
CA ARG A 528 -5.94 4.03 1.54
C ARG A 528 -5.77 4.62 0.16
N LEU A 529 -6.60 5.64 -0.11
CA LEU A 529 -6.40 6.57 -1.20
C LEU A 529 -5.65 7.81 -0.68
N PHE A 530 -4.54 8.12 -1.33
CA PHE A 530 -3.92 9.42 -1.30
C PHE A 530 -3.94 9.98 -2.72
N GLN A 531 -4.74 11.00 -2.95
CA GLN A 531 -4.96 11.51 -4.29
C GLN A 531 -4.55 12.97 -4.37
N ASP A 532 -3.81 13.28 -5.42
CA ASP A 532 -3.48 14.63 -5.86
C ASP A 532 -4.17 14.92 -7.19
N GLY A 533 -4.58 16.16 -7.40
CA GLY A 533 -5.16 16.53 -8.68
C GLY A 533 -5.40 18.03 -8.78
N GLY A 534 -5.44 18.52 -10.03
CA GLY A 534 -5.64 19.92 -10.26
C GLY A 534 -5.50 20.35 -11.71
N ALA A 535 -5.34 21.66 -11.90
CA ALA A 535 -5.02 22.24 -13.19
C ALA A 535 -3.55 21.99 -13.54
N ALA A 536 -3.28 21.49 -14.75
CA ALA A 536 -1.93 21.11 -15.19
C ALA A 536 -0.93 22.30 -15.24
N ASN A 537 -1.42 23.53 -15.24
CA ASN A 537 -0.59 24.72 -15.15
C ASN A 537 -0.25 25.15 -13.70
N GLY A 538 -0.71 24.41 -12.69
CA GLY A 538 -0.47 24.70 -11.28
C GLY A 538 -1.34 25.81 -10.69
N SER A 539 -2.37 26.30 -11.39
CA SER A 539 -3.24 27.37 -10.88
C SER A 539 -4.21 26.93 -9.80
N SER A 540 -4.46 25.63 -9.67
CA SER A 540 -5.28 25.04 -8.62
C SER A 540 -4.88 23.59 -8.39
N GLY A 541 -5.11 23.09 -7.18
CA GLY A 541 -4.93 21.70 -6.79
C GLY A 541 -5.69 21.35 -5.54
N SER A 542 -5.84 20.05 -5.30
CA SER A 542 -6.49 19.50 -4.12
C SER A 542 -5.89 18.16 -3.70
N TRP A 543 -5.94 17.92 -2.41
CA TRP A 543 -5.65 16.65 -1.77
C TRP A 543 -6.96 15.95 -1.44
N ILE A 544 -7.04 14.68 -1.76
CA ILE A 544 -8.19 13.85 -1.41
C ILE A 544 -7.70 12.62 -0.66
N GLY A 545 -8.30 12.36 0.48
CA GLY A 545 -8.11 11.13 1.25
C GLY A 545 -9.33 10.24 1.21
N GLY A 546 -9.11 8.93 1.22
CA GLY A 546 -10.20 7.96 1.18
C GLY A 546 -9.77 6.57 1.65
N ILE A 547 -10.74 5.69 1.79
CA ILE A 547 -10.54 4.26 2.08
C ILE A 547 -11.31 3.47 1.05
N TYR A 548 -10.62 2.53 0.41
CA TYR A 548 -11.23 1.49 -0.43
C TYR A 548 -11.48 0.23 0.40
N GLU A 549 -12.66 -0.35 0.22
CA GLU A 549 -13.00 -1.72 0.60
C GLU A 549 -13.32 -2.48 -0.68
N GLU A 550 -12.52 -3.47 -1.00
CA GLU A 550 -12.58 -4.14 -2.29
C GLU A 550 -12.71 -5.64 -2.14
N THR A 551 -13.37 -6.26 -3.09
CA THR A 551 -13.42 -7.71 -3.22
C THR A 551 -12.90 -8.13 -4.58
N ALA A 552 -12.16 -9.25 -4.61
CA ALA A 552 -11.66 -9.86 -5.83
C ALA A 552 -12.03 -11.36 -5.88
N VAL A 553 -12.16 -11.89 -7.07
CA VAL A 553 -12.44 -13.31 -7.33
C VAL A 553 -11.41 -13.87 -8.31
N TYR A 554 -11.10 -15.15 -8.16
CA TYR A 554 -10.24 -15.87 -9.10
C TYR A 554 -11.10 -16.46 -10.20
N GLU A 555 -10.91 -15.97 -11.43
CA GLU A 555 -11.74 -16.27 -12.60
C GLU A 555 -10.82 -16.48 -13.80
N GLU A 556 -10.99 -17.59 -14.52
CA GLU A 556 -10.24 -17.92 -15.75
C GLU A 556 -8.69 -17.90 -15.61
N GLY A 557 -8.19 -18.28 -14.43
CA GLY A 557 -6.74 -18.33 -14.17
C GLY A 557 -6.13 -17.02 -13.64
N GLU A 558 -6.93 -15.96 -13.42
CA GLU A 558 -6.48 -14.64 -12.97
C GLU A 558 -7.39 -14.07 -11.89
N TRP A 559 -6.88 -13.15 -11.11
CA TRP A 559 -7.69 -12.36 -10.18
C TRP A 559 -8.40 -11.22 -10.90
N LYS A 560 -9.68 -11.00 -10.58
CA LYS A 560 -10.53 -9.92 -11.12
C LYS A 560 -11.28 -9.22 -10.00
N LEU A 561 -11.51 -7.91 -10.14
CA LEU A 561 -12.32 -7.13 -9.21
C LEU A 561 -13.79 -7.59 -9.26
N ALA A 562 -14.34 -7.95 -8.11
CA ALA A 562 -15.77 -8.19 -7.96
C ALA A 562 -16.48 -6.90 -7.53
N THR A 563 -15.96 -6.20 -6.53
CA THR A 563 -16.50 -4.90 -6.09
C THR A 563 -15.38 -3.95 -5.72
N GLN A 564 -15.65 -2.66 -5.90
CA GLN A 564 -14.78 -1.60 -5.45
C GLN A 564 -15.65 -0.52 -4.81
N ASP A 565 -15.43 -0.28 -3.52
CA ASP A 565 -16.20 0.68 -2.70
C ASP A 565 -15.27 1.72 -2.10
N LEU A 566 -15.41 2.98 -2.53
CA LEU A 566 -14.60 4.10 -2.06
C LEU A 566 -15.36 4.96 -1.06
N HIS A 567 -14.79 5.13 0.11
CA HIS A 567 -15.26 6.05 1.14
C HIS A 567 -14.32 7.26 1.20
N HIS A 568 -14.76 8.40 0.68
CA HIS A 568 -14.01 9.65 0.75
C HIS A 568 -13.98 10.18 2.18
N LEU A 569 -12.78 10.43 2.73
CA LEU A 569 -12.61 11.02 4.05
C LEU A 569 -12.65 12.55 3.98
N PHE A 570 -11.90 13.15 3.08
CA PHE A 570 -11.83 14.60 2.90
C PHE A 570 -11.46 14.97 1.46
N ASN A 571 -11.75 16.23 1.12
CA ASN A 571 -11.23 16.91 -0.05
C ASN A 571 -10.78 18.31 0.38
N ALA A 572 -9.50 18.62 0.22
CA ALA A 572 -8.90 19.85 0.67
C ALA A 572 -8.13 20.54 -0.47
N SER A 573 -8.47 21.78 -0.80
CA SER A 573 -7.70 22.54 -1.78
C SER A 573 -6.31 22.88 -1.22
N TYR A 574 -5.32 23.00 -2.09
CA TYR A 574 -3.97 23.44 -1.71
C TYR A 574 -3.97 24.82 -1.05
N ARG A 575 -4.92 25.68 -1.43
CA ARG A 575 -5.08 27.02 -0.87
C ARG A 575 -5.59 27.02 0.57
N ASN A 576 -6.48 26.09 0.90
CA ASN A 576 -7.21 26.11 2.16
C ASN A 576 -6.79 25.01 3.14
N GLY A 577 -6.15 23.94 2.65
CA GLY A 577 -5.89 22.76 3.48
C GLY A 577 -7.20 22.15 4.01
N TRP A 578 -7.06 21.29 5.00
CA TRP A 578 -8.19 20.58 5.61
C TRP A 578 -8.76 21.22 6.88
N ALA A 579 -8.22 22.34 7.36
CA ALA A 579 -8.79 23.06 8.49
C ALA A 579 -9.76 24.18 8.08
N ARG A 580 -9.75 24.59 6.80
CA ARG A 580 -10.59 25.65 6.27
C ARG A 580 -11.68 25.10 5.40
N VAL A 581 -12.85 24.93 5.96
CA VAL A 581 -14.06 24.63 5.18
C VAL A 581 -14.86 25.92 5.03
N GLY A 582 -15.02 26.40 3.77
CA GLY A 582 -15.92 27.51 3.48
C GLY A 582 -15.49 28.89 4.02
N GLY A 583 -14.34 29.43 3.62
CA GLY A 583 -14.06 30.87 3.75
C GLY A 583 -13.59 31.36 5.13
N VAL A 584 -13.08 30.50 6.00
CA VAL A 584 -12.45 30.92 7.26
C VAL A 584 -11.14 31.62 6.93
N THR A 585 -11.04 32.88 7.30
CA THR A 585 -9.86 33.72 7.17
C THR A 585 -8.77 33.30 8.15
N LYS A 586 -7.56 33.15 7.64
CA LYS A 586 -6.28 32.93 8.34
C LYS A 586 -6.37 32.21 9.70
N LEU A 587 -5.98 30.95 9.70
CA LEU A 587 -5.66 30.25 10.93
C LEU A 587 -4.46 30.96 11.61
N LYS A 588 -4.48 31.07 12.94
CA LYS A 588 -3.27 31.48 13.67
C LYS A 588 -2.20 30.43 13.43
N SER A 589 -1.00 30.88 13.07
CA SER A 589 0.14 29.96 12.95
C SER A 589 0.36 29.26 14.29
N GLN A 590 0.75 28.00 14.25
CA GLN A 590 1.06 27.26 15.49
C GLN A 590 2.27 27.86 16.24
N GLY A 591 3.06 28.73 15.62
CA GLY A 591 4.12 29.47 16.29
C GLY A 591 3.59 30.31 17.45
N ASP A 592 2.31 30.74 17.39
CA ASP A 592 1.64 31.47 18.45
C ASP A 592 0.94 30.56 19.49
N ARG A 593 1.02 29.25 19.30
CA ARG A 593 0.46 28.26 20.23
C ARG A 593 1.60 27.69 21.07
N ALA A 594 1.66 28.10 22.33
CA ALA A 594 2.45 27.38 23.33
C ALA A 594 2.15 25.87 23.25
N ALA A 595 3.15 25.03 23.52
CA ALA A 595 2.94 23.59 23.70
C ALA A 595 1.64 23.36 24.50
N PRO A 596 0.82 22.33 24.15
CA PRO A 596 -0.46 22.16 24.83
C PRO A 596 -0.24 22.19 26.32
N ALA A 597 -0.77 23.24 26.97
CA ALA A 597 -0.81 23.33 28.43
C ALA A 597 -1.57 22.09 28.92
N PRO A 598 -1.16 21.49 30.05
CA PRO A 598 -1.94 20.44 30.66
C PRO A 598 -3.38 20.93 30.80
N ALA A 599 -4.33 20.07 30.40
CA ALA A 599 -5.74 20.34 30.28
C ALA A 599 -6.25 21.31 31.36
N ALA A 600 -6.57 22.53 30.94
CA ALA A 600 -7.27 23.48 31.81
C ALA A 600 -8.72 23.01 31.96
N ALA A 601 -9.21 23.10 33.19
CA ALA A 601 -10.56 22.76 33.59
C ALA A 601 -11.63 23.38 32.66
N PRO A 602 -12.83 22.79 32.53
CA PRO A 602 -13.83 23.19 31.57
C PRO A 602 -14.22 24.64 31.77
N ARG A 603 -13.94 25.49 30.82
CA ARG A 603 -14.52 26.81 30.74
C ARG A 603 -16.00 26.69 30.38
N ALA A 604 -16.83 27.40 31.13
CA ALA A 604 -18.25 27.53 30.91
C ALA A 604 -18.57 27.79 29.43
N ALA A 605 -19.64 27.15 28.96
CA ALA A 605 -20.16 27.25 27.62
C ALA A 605 -20.22 28.68 27.12
N ALA A 606 -19.40 29.06 26.17
CA ALA A 606 -19.59 30.24 25.37
C ALA A 606 -20.85 30.05 24.51
N ALA A 607 -21.71 31.03 24.50
CA ALA A 607 -22.95 31.03 23.73
C ALA A 607 -22.71 30.59 22.27
N ALA A 608 -23.60 29.76 21.76
CA ALA A 608 -23.59 29.30 20.37
C ALA A 608 -23.49 30.52 19.43
N PRO A 609 -22.63 30.46 18.41
CA PRO A 609 -22.62 31.47 17.36
C PRO A 609 -24.00 31.54 16.71
N PRO A 610 -24.46 32.72 16.28
CA PRO A 610 -25.77 32.86 15.65
C PRO A 610 -25.83 31.95 14.42
N ALA A 611 -26.98 31.29 14.26
CA ALA A 611 -27.26 30.43 13.12
C ALA A 611 -26.91 31.17 11.82
N ALA A 612 -26.11 30.53 10.99
CA ALA A 612 -25.83 31.00 9.64
C ALA A 612 -27.17 31.25 8.93
N PRO A 613 -27.32 32.38 8.19
CA PRO A 613 -28.56 32.67 7.47
C PRO A 613 -28.85 31.50 6.51
N ALA A 614 -30.04 30.95 6.65
CA ALA A 614 -30.58 29.95 5.75
C ALA A 614 -30.56 30.49 4.31
N GLY A 615 -29.99 29.72 3.38
CA GLY A 615 -30.26 29.89 1.98
C GLY A 615 -29.40 30.92 1.24
N ARG A 616 -28.15 30.56 1.01
CA ARG A 616 -27.68 30.59 -0.38
C ARG A 616 -27.32 29.15 -0.71
N ASP A 617 -28.05 28.60 -1.64
CA ASP A 617 -27.57 27.49 -2.44
C ASP A 617 -26.13 27.84 -2.81
N VAL A 618 -25.18 27.26 -2.11
CA VAL A 618 -23.86 27.05 -2.69
C VAL A 618 -24.24 26.24 -3.92
N PRO A 619 -24.03 26.76 -5.14
CA PRO A 619 -24.22 25.91 -6.30
C PRO A 619 -23.43 24.69 -5.93
N GLY A 620 -24.09 23.56 -5.80
CA GLY A 620 -23.43 22.29 -5.64
C GLY A 620 -22.42 22.23 -6.77
N GLY A 621 -21.20 22.71 -6.52
CA GLY A 621 -19.99 22.33 -7.22
C GLY A 621 -19.93 20.86 -6.92
N GLY A 622 -20.97 20.20 -7.43
CA GLY A 622 -21.15 18.80 -7.30
C GLY A 622 -19.92 18.20 -7.86
N LEU A 623 -19.56 17.06 -7.38
CA LEU A 623 -18.71 16.04 -8.00
C LEU A 623 -18.85 15.93 -9.54
N THR A 624 -19.65 16.79 -10.15
CA THR A 624 -19.97 16.94 -11.57
C THR A 624 -18.93 17.68 -12.40
N GLN A 625 -18.02 18.47 -11.79
CA GLN A 625 -16.83 18.91 -12.50
C GLN A 625 -15.69 17.95 -12.09
N GLY A 626 -15.53 16.92 -12.93
CA GLY A 626 -14.61 15.84 -12.71
C GLY A 626 -13.19 16.35 -12.45
N ILE A 627 -12.65 15.99 -11.31
CA ILE A 627 -11.22 16.01 -11.05
C ILE A 627 -10.57 15.21 -12.21
N GLY A 628 -9.57 15.77 -12.87
CA GLY A 628 -8.87 15.09 -13.98
C GLY A 628 -9.56 15.14 -15.34
N GLY A 629 -10.56 16.03 -15.56
CA GLY A 629 -11.20 16.17 -16.86
C GLY A 629 -12.29 15.13 -17.17
N MET A 630 -12.61 14.26 -16.24
CA MET A 630 -13.72 13.31 -16.36
C MET A 630 -15.05 14.05 -16.38
N ARG A 631 -15.91 13.74 -17.35
CA ARG A 631 -17.26 14.29 -17.45
C ARG A 631 -18.21 13.50 -16.54
N SER A 632 -19.15 14.20 -15.91
CA SER A 632 -20.37 13.55 -15.44
C SER A 632 -21.31 13.38 -16.63
N PHE A 633 -22.05 12.27 -16.66
CA PHE A 633 -23.14 12.08 -17.62
C PHE A 633 -24.47 11.96 -16.86
N ASP A 634 -25.57 12.27 -17.55
CA ASP A 634 -26.91 12.13 -16.95
C ASP A 634 -27.20 10.64 -16.74
N PRO A 635 -27.44 10.17 -15.48
CA PRO A 635 -27.84 8.80 -15.24
C PRO A 635 -29.06 8.33 -16.04
N LYS A 636 -29.86 9.25 -16.57
CA LYS A 636 -31.04 8.94 -17.45
C LYS A 636 -30.57 8.43 -18.81
N GLU A 637 -29.42 8.85 -19.33
CA GLU A 637 -28.90 8.40 -20.62
C GLU A 637 -28.42 6.95 -20.55
N PHE A 638 -27.87 6.54 -19.41
CA PHE A 638 -27.45 5.17 -19.14
C PHE A 638 -27.70 4.83 -17.67
N PRO A 639 -28.88 4.32 -17.32
CA PRO A 639 -29.26 4.08 -15.93
C PRO A 639 -28.36 3.06 -15.25
N PRO A 640 -27.90 3.33 -14.00
CA PRO A 640 -27.20 2.36 -13.20
C PRO A 640 -28.10 1.21 -12.77
N ASP A 641 -27.52 0.04 -12.52
CA ASP A 641 -28.26 -1.13 -12.04
C ASP A 641 -28.73 -0.97 -10.60
N ARG A 642 -28.00 -0.18 -9.82
CA ARG A 642 -28.36 0.18 -8.44
C ARG A 642 -28.12 1.66 -8.19
N GLN A 643 -29.10 2.32 -7.59
CA GLN A 643 -28.93 3.68 -7.11
C GLN A 643 -28.06 3.68 -5.84
N ILE A 644 -27.27 4.72 -5.68
CA ILE A 644 -26.54 5.00 -4.45
C ILE A 644 -27.00 6.32 -3.87
N ARG A 645 -26.97 6.46 -2.55
CA ARG A 645 -27.05 7.78 -1.94
C ARG A 645 -25.81 8.57 -2.35
N ALA A 646 -25.98 9.83 -2.74
CA ALA A 646 -24.84 10.70 -3.00
C ALA A 646 -23.92 10.70 -1.76
N ARG A 647 -22.74 10.12 -1.91
CA ARG A 647 -21.72 10.17 -0.86
C ARG A 647 -21.01 11.50 -1.01
N GLN A 648 -21.05 12.30 0.03
CA GLN A 648 -20.25 13.51 0.12
C GLN A 648 -18.91 13.15 0.80
N TYR A 649 -17.91 14.00 0.61
CA TYR A 649 -16.71 13.94 1.43
C TYR A 649 -17.11 14.10 2.88
N ALA A 650 -16.64 13.22 3.75
CA ALA A 650 -17.15 13.17 5.11
C ALA A 650 -16.72 14.37 5.94
N PHE A 651 -15.43 14.77 5.84
CA PHE A 651 -14.91 15.86 6.67
C PHE A 651 -15.68 17.19 6.43
N PRO A 652 -16.19 17.85 7.47
CA PRO A 652 -15.91 17.67 8.90
C PRO A 652 -16.64 16.53 9.60
N ASP A 653 -17.56 15.83 8.95
CA ASP A 653 -18.24 14.68 9.51
C ASP A 653 -17.30 13.44 9.45
N ILE A 654 -17.66 12.41 10.21
CA ILE A 654 -16.93 11.14 10.23
C ILE A 654 -17.62 10.18 9.28
N VAL A 655 -16.86 9.61 8.34
CA VAL A 655 -17.39 8.54 7.49
C VAL A 655 -17.32 7.21 8.24
N GLU A 656 -18.42 6.45 8.19
CA GLU A 656 -18.43 5.08 8.65
C GLU A 656 -17.82 4.18 7.59
N VAL A 657 -16.74 3.49 7.98
CA VAL A 657 -16.11 2.48 7.13
C VAL A 657 -15.95 1.22 7.97
N GLY A 658 -16.76 0.22 7.69
CA GLY A 658 -16.64 -1.10 8.33
C GLY A 658 -15.31 -1.76 7.97
N PHE A 659 -14.86 -2.67 8.81
CA PHE A 659 -13.68 -3.47 8.56
C PHE A 659 -14.12 -4.83 7.98
N HIS A 660 -13.51 -5.28 6.88
CA HIS A 660 -13.76 -6.61 6.34
C HIS A 660 -13.03 -7.72 7.12
N TYR A 661 -12.17 -7.35 8.06
CA TYR A 661 -11.38 -8.26 8.89
C TYR A 661 -11.69 -8.07 10.38
N VAL A 662 -11.45 -9.10 11.14
CA VAL A 662 -11.46 -9.04 12.61
C VAL A 662 -10.08 -8.63 13.12
N ASN A 663 -10.02 -8.15 14.37
CA ASN A 663 -8.73 -7.88 15.01
C ASN A 663 -7.87 -9.16 14.94
N PRO A 664 -6.68 -9.12 14.31
CA PRO A 664 -5.91 -10.32 14.02
C PRO A 664 -5.39 -11.06 15.27
N VAL A 665 -5.34 -10.37 16.39
CA VAL A 665 -4.90 -10.95 17.68
C VAL A 665 -6.07 -11.46 18.51
N SER A 666 -7.02 -10.57 18.85
CA SER A 666 -8.17 -10.95 19.70
C SER A 666 -9.25 -11.72 18.97
N GLY A 667 -9.37 -11.57 17.66
CA GLY A 667 -10.46 -12.13 16.85
C GLY A 667 -11.79 -11.37 17.02
N ARG A 668 -11.81 -10.26 17.75
CA ARG A 668 -12.99 -9.41 17.93
C ARG A 668 -13.22 -8.53 16.69
N ALA A 669 -14.46 -8.31 16.33
CA ALA A 669 -14.77 -7.31 15.31
C ALA A 669 -14.36 -5.92 15.83
N PRO A 670 -13.59 -5.13 15.03
CA PRO A 670 -13.23 -3.77 15.41
C PRO A 670 -14.48 -2.90 15.54
N ALA A 671 -14.39 -1.88 16.41
CA ALA A 671 -15.48 -0.93 16.58
C ALA A 671 -15.68 -0.13 15.28
N VAL A 672 -16.93 0.08 14.88
CA VAL A 672 -17.30 0.97 13.79
C VAL A 672 -17.75 2.29 14.40
N LEU A 673 -17.17 3.40 13.93
CA LEU A 673 -17.58 4.72 14.37
C LEU A 673 -18.89 5.09 13.68
N VAL A 674 -19.91 5.37 14.47
CA VAL A 674 -21.21 5.87 14.02
C VAL A 674 -21.25 7.37 14.30
N ASN A 675 -21.68 8.18 13.34
CA ASN A 675 -21.93 9.60 13.60
C ASN A 675 -23.00 9.73 14.69
N PRO A 676 -22.79 10.56 15.72
CA PRO A 676 -23.77 10.78 16.78
C PRO A 676 -25.08 11.41 16.25
#